data_8c0b173df4558d55f871c5cef755b3b3
#
_entry.id   8c0b173df4558d55f871c5cef755b3b3
#
_cell.length_a   1.000
_cell.length_b   1.000
_cell.length_c   1.000
_cell.angle_alpha   90.00
_cell.angle_beta   90.00
_cell.angle_gamma   90.00
#
_symmetry.space_group_name_H-M   'P 1'
#
loop_
_entity.id
_entity.type
_entity.pdbx_description
1 polymer ?
#
loop_
_entity_poly.entity_id
_entity_poly.type
_entity_poly.pdbx_seq_one_letter_code
_entity_poly.pdbx_strand_id
1 'polypeptide(L)'
;MKLNPETLADVTGRHPWRTLAAWVVVLVAVGTLSATLLGGVLTDDMAFTNEPDSDKAQAVLDEHFGGGTADTEFFVVRSDQAWTPAYAEFVQGLKADIEALGPDILAGPVVGYADAFAMQQQLFTPDLHGVLIALHLRPDVEPAELIARLADPVAAVAPASFQTQILTAEQMAEQTARRSSSTRPAAPTPDAPDAFILLTSPSVERGNTSYLYGVRAIEAVVTRRAGPALAAPPLSGFDAMQQAASLISVDRRTTLVAVPILDQSEETVAELRRVAAGVSNETYSVQVAGQSAMFVDMMKIAEEDMVSSERFGVIVALIVLVVVFGSVVAAILPIGIGLFAIAVAMGLVALVGQLWDFNLFVQNIITMIGLAVGIDYSLFIVSRYREERKKGYAKHDAIRRSGATASRAVFFSGITVVLAMLGMLIVPVSMFRSLAGGAILVTLGSIAASMTLLPALLGLFGDRINWPRLSRRARTDTAHDPKGGFWDRITRRVMARPVVFLVASVLALGSLGAFYFQLERGTSANISALPDEFESKQAFLTLVREFNAGGVTDPIQIVVSGDVTTPDVQRAVKNLGRTIAQDDAFAGGSITAQADDGTVLVYSAYLAGDPYTGPSFDTIRDLRASTVPSVFDGVDSVQVYVGGNSAGFVDFLDIADRYQWIVLAFVLTLSFLLLTVVFRSLVVPIKAILMNLLSVAAAYGAVTLVFQLGWGIRFFEAIGFRFERVEAIEAWLPLFLFSILFGLSMDYHVFLLTRIREEYDKTRDNTEAVAYGLRTTAGIITGAALIMVTVFGAFAAGRLGNFQQMGFGLAVAVLMDATIVRSLLVPASMRLLGDWNWYLPKWLRWLPQLNVEGTRQEPRLLLAPEVAPGAVRRSGKHEPVGR
;
A
#
# COMPACT_ATOMS: atom_id res chain seq x y z
N MET A 1 -34.42 -14.76 -22.03
CA MET A 1 -33.17 -15.29 -22.61
C MET A 1 -32.35 -15.88 -21.47
N LYS A 2 -31.98 -17.16 -21.55
CA LYS A 2 -31.02 -17.68 -20.55
C LYS A 2 -29.67 -17.05 -20.86
N LEU A 3 -29.14 -16.24 -19.96
CA LEU A 3 -27.81 -15.63 -20.02
C LEU A 3 -26.74 -16.75 -19.87
N ASN A 4 -26.51 -17.47 -20.96
CA ASN A 4 -25.46 -18.49 -21.03
C ASN A 4 -24.28 -17.90 -21.85
N PRO A 5 -23.00 -18.10 -21.45
CA PRO A 5 -21.82 -17.63 -22.19
C PRO A 5 -21.84 -17.94 -23.69
N GLU A 6 -22.38 -19.09 -24.08
CA GLU A 6 -22.55 -19.50 -25.48
C GLU A 6 -23.49 -18.56 -26.24
N THR A 7 -24.67 -18.29 -25.67
CA THR A 7 -25.68 -17.41 -26.32
C THR A 7 -25.21 -15.97 -26.36
N LEU A 8 -24.50 -15.52 -25.32
CA LEU A 8 -23.92 -14.17 -25.24
C LEU A 8 -22.86 -13.98 -26.35
N ALA A 9 -21.93 -14.93 -26.50
CA ALA A 9 -20.91 -14.87 -27.55
C ALA A 9 -21.51 -14.93 -28.97
N ASP A 10 -22.56 -15.74 -29.19
CA ASP A 10 -23.23 -15.83 -30.48
C ASP A 10 -23.95 -14.52 -30.84
N VAL A 11 -24.71 -13.93 -29.92
CA VAL A 11 -25.44 -12.67 -30.13
C VAL A 11 -24.46 -11.51 -30.39
N THR A 12 -23.43 -11.37 -29.56
CA THR A 12 -22.44 -10.28 -29.68
C THR A 12 -21.61 -10.45 -30.96
N GLY A 13 -21.23 -11.66 -31.33
CA GLY A 13 -20.50 -11.96 -32.56
C GLY A 13 -21.31 -11.77 -33.83
N ARG A 14 -22.63 -11.96 -33.79
CA ARG A 14 -23.53 -11.69 -34.95
C ARG A 14 -23.87 -10.21 -35.12
N HIS A 15 -23.88 -9.44 -34.02
CA HIS A 15 -24.19 -8.00 -34.04
C HIS A 15 -23.03 -7.13 -33.55
N PRO A 16 -21.84 -7.24 -34.18
CA PRO A 16 -20.62 -6.65 -33.66
C PRO A 16 -20.72 -5.12 -33.52
N TRP A 17 -21.32 -4.43 -34.48
CA TRP A 17 -21.44 -2.98 -34.45
C TRP A 17 -22.35 -2.48 -33.32
N ARG A 18 -23.41 -3.21 -33.00
CA ARG A 18 -24.29 -2.86 -31.87
C ARG A 18 -23.56 -3.04 -30.54
N THR A 19 -22.80 -4.12 -30.42
CA THR A 19 -21.99 -4.38 -29.23
C THR A 19 -20.90 -3.32 -29.05
N LEU A 20 -20.21 -2.96 -30.13
CA LEU A 20 -19.22 -1.89 -30.12
C LEU A 20 -19.82 -0.55 -29.75
N ALA A 21 -20.95 -0.19 -30.34
CA ALA A 21 -21.66 1.05 -29.99
C ALA A 21 -22.04 1.08 -28.50
N ALA A 22 -22.55 -0.03 -27.95
CA ALA A 22 -22.84 -0.14 -26.52
C ALA A 22 -21.58 0.04 -25.66
N TRP A 23 -20.44 -0.58 -26.04
CA TRP A 23 -19.19 -0.41 -25.33
C TRP A 23 -18.58 0.98 -25.44
N VAL A 24 -18.75 1.67 -26.58
CA VAL A 24 -18.36 3.08 -26.73
C VAL A 24 -19.19 3.96 -25.77
N VAL A 25 -20.50 3.72 -25.67
CA VAL A 25 -21.34 4.44 -24.70
C VAL A 25 -20.90 4.18 -23.28
N VAL A 26 -20.61 2.92 -22.92
CA VAL A 26 -20.06 2.57 -21.60
C VAL A 26 -18.75 3.31 -21.36
N LEU A 27 -17.83 3.31 -22.33
CA LEU A 27 -16.51 3.96 -22.20
C LEU A 27 -16.62 5.48 -22.00
N VAL A 28 -17.53 6.13 -22.76
CA VAL A 28 -17.79 7.56 -22.57
C VAL A 28 -18.39 7.82 -21.19
N ALA A 29 -19.34 7.00 -20.75
CA ALA A 29 -19.97 7.16 -19.43
C ALA A 29 -18.95 6.97 -18.30
N VAL A 30 -18.18 5.87 -18.32
CA VAL A 30 -17.17 5.62 -17.26
C VAL A 30 -16.00 6.60 -17.33
N GLY A 31 -15.62 7.05 -18.54
CA GLY A 31 -14.61 8.10 -18.71
C GLY A 31 -15.05 9.44 -18.13
N THR A 32 -16.31 9.80 -18.34
CA THR A 32 -16.89 11.02 -17.73
C THR A 32 -16.96 10.88 -16.20
N LEU A 33 -17.44 9.75 -15.69
CA LEU A 33 -17.47 9.48 -14.24
C LEU A 33 -16.08 9.56 -13.63
N SER A 34 -15.09 8.94 -14.27
CA SER A 34 -13.70 8.98 -13.80
C SER A 34 -13.16 10.41 -13.80
N ALA A 35 -13.38 11.18 -14.87
CA ALA A 35 -12.87 12.55 -14.96
C ALA A 35 -13.52 13.52 -13.96
N THR A 36 -14.79 13.29 -13.58
CA THR A 36 -15.53 14.21 -12.71
C THR A 36 -15.57 13.83 -11.25
N LEU A 37 -15.48 12.54 -10.93
CA LEU A 37 -15.73 12.04 -9.57
C LEU A 37 -14.52 11.33 -8.95
N LEU A 38 -13.55 10.84 -9.75
CA LEU A 38 -12.49 9.98 -9.22
C LEU A 38 -11.60 10.73 -8.23
N GLY A 39 -11.25 11.99 -8.52
CA GLY A 39 -10.39 12.79 -7.63
C GLY A 39 -10.97 13.04 -6.24
N GLY A 40 -12.30 13.08 -6.11
CA GLY A 40 -12.99 13.34 -4.85
C GLY A 40 -13.27 12.08 -4.01
N VAL A 41 -12.91 10.88 -4.49
CA VAL A 41 -13.16 9.61 -3.79
C VAL A 41 -11.88 8.83 -3.49
N LEU A 42 -10.74 9.41 -3.82
CA LEU A 42 -9.43 8.85 -3.51
C LEU A 42 -8.87 9.53 -2.27
N THR A 43 -8.46 8.74 -1.30
CA THR A 43 -7.85 9.20 -0.06
C THR A 43 -6.54 8.47 0.21
N ASP A 44 -5.63 9.11 0.91
CA ASP A 44 -4.43 8.52 1.46
C ASP A 44 -4.64 7.92 2.86
N ASP A 45 -5.76 8.25 3.50
CA ASP A 45 -6.08 7.81 4.85
C ASP A 45 -6.15 6.28 4.98
N MET A 46 -5.48 5.76 6.00
CA MET A 46 -5.63 4.39 6.47
C MET A 46 -6.75 4.29 7.51
N ALA A 47 -7.95 4.72 7.16
CA ALA A 47 -9.08 4.71 8.08
C ALA A 47 -9.40 3.29 8.57
N PHE A 48 -9.60 3.19 9.89
CA PHE A 48 -10.00 1.95 10.55
C PHE A 48 -11.51 1.97 10.79
N THR A 49 -12.16 0.83 10.60
CA THR A 49 -13.61 0.71 10.86
C THR A 49 -13.94 0.06 12.21
N ASN A 50 -12.92 -0.31 12.97
CA ASN A 50 -13.03 -0.93 14.30
C ASN A 50 -12.49 -0.04 15.42
N GLU A 51 -12.21 1.24 15.13
CA GLU A 51 -11.80 2.28 16.08
C GLU A 51 -10.70 1.79 17.05
N PRO A 52 -9.48 1.49 16.57
CA PRO A 52 -8.37 1.16 17.45
C PRO A 52 -7.98 2.35 18.33
N ASP A 53 -6.97 2.17 19.18
CA ASP A 53 -6.55 3.18 20.15
C ASP A 53 -6.05 4.47 19.48
N SER A 54 -5.32 4.32 18.37
CA SER A 54 -4.85 5.47 17.59
C SER A 54 -5.98 6.28 16.96
N ASP A 55 -7.03 5.60 16.47
CA ASP A 55 -8.18 6.25 15.85
C ASP A 55 -9.01 7.02 16.88
N LYS A 56 -9.19 6.44 18.09
CA LYS A 56 -9.83 7.13 19.22
C LYS A 56 -9.03 8.33 19.69
N ALA A 57 -7.70 8.22 19.75
CA ALA A 57 -6.81 9.33 20.05
C ALA A 57 -7.01 10.47 19.05
N GLN A 58 -6.99 10.15 17.75
CA GLN A 58 -7.18 11.12 16.68
C GLN A 58 -8.56 11.78 16.75
N ALA A 59 -9.64 11.00 16.97
CA ALA A 59 -10.99 11.55 17.12
C ALA A 59 -11.11 12.56 18.26
N VAL A 60 -10.46 12.29 19.41
CA VAL A 60 -10.41 13.23 20.53
C VAL A 60 -9.62 14.50 20.16
N LEU A 61 -8.54 14.36 19.43
CA LEU A 61 -7.74 15.51 18.95
C LEU A 61 -8.53 16.37 17.98
N ASP A 62 -9.24 15.76 17.03
CA ASP A 62 -10.05 16.46 16.04
C ASP A 62 -11.21 17.23 16.69
N GLU A 63 -11.84 16.63 17.70
CA GLU A 63 -12.95 17.25 18.42
C GLU A 63 -12.52 18.49 19.23
N HIS A 64 -11.35 18.45 19.89
CA HIS A 64 -10.94 19.49 20.84
C HIS A 64 -9.95 20.50 20.27
N PHE A 65 -9.20 20.13 19.23
CA PHE A 65 -8.16 20.97 18.62
C PHE A 65 -8.44 21.33 17.16
N GLY A 66 -9.63 21.01 16.64
CA GLY A 66 -10.12 21.51 15.35
C GLY A 66 -9.48 20.88 14.12
N GLY A 67 -9.20 19.57 14.18
CA GLY A 67 -8.76 18.82 13.01
C GLY A 67 -7.27 18.96 12.69
N GLY A 68 -6.45 18.60 13.66
CA GLY A 68 -5.02 18.44 13.48
C GLY A 68 -4.18 19.55 14.05
N THR A 69 -3.12 19.19 14.76
CA THR A 69 -1.96 20.08 14.95
C THR A 69 -1.44 20.40 13.56
N ALA A 70 -1.30 21.70 13.22
CA ALA A 70 -0.74 22.12 11.94
C ALA A 70 0.54 21.32 11.64
N ASP A 71 0.61 20.70 10.48
CA ASP A 71 1.81 19.97 10.08
C ASP A 71 2.99 20.92 9.99
N THR A 72 4.13 20.46 10.45
CA THR A 72 5.34 21.29 10.45
C THR A 72 6.33 20.73 9.44
N GLU A 73 6.57 21.50 8.40
CA GLU A 73 7.67 21.29 7.48
C GLU A 73 8.94 21.97 7.97
N PHE A 74 10.10 21.43 7.65
CA PHE A 74 11.38 21.97 8.05
C PHE A 74 12.21 22.40 6.84
N PHE A 75 12.68 23.65 6.85
CA PHE A 75 13.75 24.03 5.96
C PHE A 75 15.09 23.66 6.62
N VAL A 76 15.78 22.72 6.02
CA VAL A 76 17.10 22.27 6.44
C VAL A 76 18.14 23.14 5.72
N VAL A 77 18.70 24.07 6.44
CA VAL A 77 19.70 25.01 5.92
C VAL A 77 21.09 24.56 6.31
N ARG A 78 21.92 24.24 5.34
CA ARG A 78 23.29 23.75 5.57
C ARG A 78 24.32 24.69 4.99
N SER A 79 25.43 24.86 5.72
CA SER A 79 26.59 25.64 5.31
C SER A 79 27.89 24.87 5.58
N ASP A 80 28.92 25.11 4.74
CA ASP A 80 30.27 24.60 4.99
C ASP A 80 30.95 25.27 6.18
N GLN A 81 30.41 26.42 6.63
CA GLN A 81 30.91 27.17 7.78
C GLN A 81 29.97 26.99 8.97
N ALA A 82 30.56 26.98 10.18
CA ALA A 82 29.75 27.02 11.39
C ALA A 82 28.99 28.34 11.49
N TRP A 83 27.97 28.39 12.39
CA TRP A 83 27.10 29.55 12.58
C TRP A 83 27.88 30.86 12.73
N THR A 84 27.63 31.82 11.83
CA THR A 84 28.23 33.15 11.78
C THR A 84 27.15 34.23 11.68
N PRO A 85 27.44 35.48 11.89
CA PRO A 85 26.46 36.56 11.66
C PRO A 85 25.92 36.61 10.23
N ALA A 86 26.71 36.28 9.23
CA ALA A 86 26.28 36.21 7.84
C ALA A 86 25.32 35.02 7.63
N TYR A 87 25.55 33.90 8.30
CA TYR A 87 24.64 32.75 8.27
C TYR A 87 23.31 33.13 8.95
N ALA A 88 23.37 33.83 10.08
CA ALA A 88 22.16 34.31 10.77
C ALA A 88 21.33 35.26 9.89
N GLU A 89 21.99 36.20 9.20
CA GLU A 89 21.36 37.12 8.24
C GLU A 89 20.68 36.35 7.08
N PHE A 90 21.35 35.36 6.54
CA PHE A 90 20.79 34.48 5.48
C PHE A 90 19.53 33.76 5.96
N VAL A 91 19.56 33.17 7.16
CA VAL A 91 18.39 32.44 7.72
C VAL A 91 17.23 33.40 8.03
N GLN A 92 17.51 34.61 8.47
CA GLN A 92 16.48 35.64 8.65
C GLN A 92 15.88 36.11 7.32
N GLY A 93 16.69 36.25 6.28
CA GLY A 93 16.21 36.51 4.92
C GLY A 93 15.29 35.40 4.39
N LEU A 94 15.72 34.15 4.53
CA LEU A 94 14.91 32.98 4.18
C LEU A 94 13.57 32.97 4.95
N LYS A 95 13.62 33.23 6.26
CA LYS A 95 12.40 33.33 7.09
C LYS A 95 11.44 34.38 6.54
N ALA A 96 11.93 35.57 6.21
CA ALA A 96 11.10 36.64 5.65
C ALA A 96 10.46 36.23 4.31
N ASP A 97 11.19 35.51 3.46
CA ASP A 97 10.68 34.99 2.19
C ASP A 97 9.59 33.91 2.43
N ILE A 98 9.73 33.08 3.46
CA ILE A 98 8.72 32.10 3.84
C ILE A 98 7.48 32.80 4.40
N GLU A 99 7.65 33.79 5.32
CA GLU A 99 6.54 34.56 5.91
C GLU A 99 5.75 35.35 4.84
N ALA A 100 6.41 35.73 3.74
CA ALA A 100 5.76 36.40 2.62
C ALA A 100 4.77 35.51 1.85
N LEU A 101 4.79 34.18 2.05
CA LEU A 101 3.78 33.25 1.50
C LEU A 101 2.38 33.51 2.08
N GLY A 102 2.30 34.05 3.28
CA GLY A 102 1.07 34.54 3.90
C GLY A 102 0.19 33.46 4.55
N PRO A 103 -0.96 33.88 5.09
CA PRO A 103 -1.84 33.02 5.88
C PRO A 103 -2.63 31.99 5.07
N ASP A 104 -2.55 32.00 3.75
CA ASP A 104 -3.18 30.99 2.89
C ASP A 104 -2.36 29.67 2.85
N ILE A 105 -1.09 29.75 3.25
CA ILE A 105 -0.16 28.61 3.29
C ILE A 105 0.28 28.30 4.71
N LEU A 106 0.54 29.34 5.51
CA LEU A 106 1.10 29.22 6.85
C LEU A 106 0.00 29.11 7.91
N ALA A 107 0.09 28.09 8.74
CA ALA A 107 -0.83 27.88 9.86
C ALA A 107 -0.41 28.62 11.16
N GLY A 108 0.83 29.14 11.20
CA GLY A 108 1.38 29.79 12.39
C GLY A 108 2.72 30.47 12.15
N PRO A 109 3.38 30.94 13.18
CA PRO A 109 4.64 31.64 13.06
C PRO A 109 5.77 30.70 12.61
N VAL A 110 6.63 31.20 11.71
CA VAL A 110 7.85 30.53 11.27
C VAL A 110 8.93 30.71 12.34
N VAL A 111 9.54 29.63 12.80
CA VAL A 111 10.51 29.64 13.92
C VAL A 111 11.87 29.11 13.46
N GLY A 112 12.87 29.94 13.53
CA GLY A 112 14.28 29.55 13.26
C GLY A 112 15.14 29.59 14.52
N TYR A 113 16.39 29.08 14.40
CA TYR A 113 17.37 29.10 15.50
C TYR A 113 17.63 30.54 16.04
N ALA A 114 17.70 31.54 15.15
CA ALA A 114 17.95 32.92 15.56
C ALA A 114 16.83 33.47 16.49
N ASP A 115 15.58 33.11 16.20
CA ASP A 115 14.43 33.51 17.00
C ASP A 115 14.45 32.86 18.39
N ALA A 116 14.65 31.54 18.41
CA ALA A 116 14.75 30.79 19.66
C ALA A 116 15.97 31.22 20.49
N PHE A 117 17.08 31.53 19.85
CA PHE A 117 18.29 32.06 20.52
C PHE A 117 18.07 33.49 21.06
N ALA A 118 17.44 34.38 20.30
CA ALA A 118 17.08 35.72 20.77
C ALA A 118 16.10 35.67 21.96
N MET A 119 15.10 34.82 21.89
CA MET A 119 14.15 34.54 22.97
C MET A 119 14.88 33.99 24.20
N GLN A 120 15.79 33.06 24.05
CA GLN A 120 16.64 32.56 25.11
C GLN A 120 17.40 33.69 25.80
N GLN A 121 18.02 34.60 25.03
CA GLN A 121 18.75 35.75 25.61
C GLN A 121 17.86 36.71 26.36
N GLN A 122 16.63 36.90 25.92
CA GLN A 122 15.65 37.78 26.61
C GLN A 122 15.14 37.16 27.90
N LEU A 123 15.06 35.86 28.01
CA LEU A 123 14.53 35.12 29.15
C LEU A 123 15.58 34.80 30.24
N PHE A 124 16.83 35.26 30.06
CA PHE A 124 17.88 35.18 31.07
C PHE A 124 18.37 36.59 31.44
N THR A 125 18.66 36.83 32.71
CA THR A 125 19.27 38.09 33.10
C THR A 125 20.75 38.15 32.73
N PRO A 126 21.28 39.32 32.32
CA PRO A 126 22.69 39.46 31.90
C PRO A 126 23.73 39.11 32.96
N ASP A 127 23.36 39.21 34.25
CA ASP A 127 24.21 38.90 35.38
C ASP A 127 24.32 37.40 35.73
N LEU A 128 23.69 36.53 34.93
CA LEU A 128 23.63 35.09 35.14
C LEU A 128 22.96 34.59 36.41
N HIS A 129 22.26 35.48 37.13
CA HIS A 129 21.57 35.21 38.40
C HIS A 129 20.05 35.22 38.34
N GLY A 130 19.47 35.32 37.15
CA GLY A 130 18.02 35.32 36.96
C GLY A 130 17.54 34.58 35.72
N VAL A 131 16.36 34.01 35.85
CA VAL A 131 15.59 33.36 34.78
C VAL A 131 14.20 33.96 34.75
N LEU A 132 13.73 34.28 33.56
CA LEU A 132 12.38 34.78 33.29
C LEU A 132 11.50 33.65 32.76
N ILE A 133 10.25 33.64 33.16
CA ILE A 133 9.17 32.84 32.58
C ILE A 133 8.20 33.82 31.93
N ALA A 134 8.05 33.75 30.62
CA ALA A 134 7.14 34.58 29.84
C ALA A 134 5.72 34.00 29.90
N LEU A 135 4.74 34.88 30.02
CA LEU A 135 3.32 34.55 30.04
C LEU A 135 2.61 35.32 28.94
N HIS A 136 1.95 34.58 28.05
CA HIS A 136 1.06 35.14 27.05
C HIS A 136 -0.38 34.98 27.54
N LEU A 137 -1.10 36.08 27.62
CA LEU A 137 -2.45 36.13 28.17
C LEU A 137 -3.48 36.15 27.05
N ARG A 138 -4.68 35.67 27.35
CA ARG A 138 -5.82 35.87 26.46
C ARG A 138 -6.19 37.34 26.39
N PRO A 139 -6.75 37.81 25.25
CA PRO A 139 -7.08 39.23 25.07
C PRO A 139 -8.09 39.80 26.07
N ASP A 140 -8.83 38.94 26.77
CA ASP A 140 -9.85 39.28 27.78
C ASP A 140 -9.31 39.31 29.20
N VAL A 141 -8.02 39.00 29.41
CA VAL A 141 -7.39 38.91 30.74
C VAL A 141 -6.52 40.13 31.04
N GLU A 142 -6.80 40.82 32.14
CA GLU A 142 -5.95 41.90 32.61
C GLU A 142 -4.70 41.38 33.34
N PRO A 143 -3.47 41.74 32.89
CA PRO A 143 -2.21 41.27 33.49
C PRO A 143 -2.12 41.52 34.99
N ALA A 144 -2.60 42.67 35.46
CA ALA A 144 -2.55 43.08 36.88
C ALA A 144 -3.37 42.18 37.81
N GLU A 145 -4.53 41.70 37.34
CA GLU A 145 -5.38 40.79 38.12
C GLU A 145 -4.73 39.41 38.23
N LEU A 146 -4.17 38.92 37.14
CA LEU A 146 -3.48 37.63 37.11
C LEU A 146 -2.23 37.65 38.01
N ILE A 147 -1.45 38.74 37.97
CA ILE A 147 -0.28 38.91 38.83
C ILE A 147 -0.66 38.81 40.28
N ALA A 148 -1.75 39.49 40.72
CA ALA A 148 -2.23 39.44 42.09
C ALA A 148 -2.66 38.02 42.52
N ARG A 149 -3.23 37.24 41.62
CA ARG A 149 -3.63 35.83 41.86
C ARG A 149 -2.45 34.87 41.95
N LEU A 150 -1.35 35.15 41.26
CA LEU A 150 -0.18 34.26 41.14
C LEU A 150 0.90 34.57 42.17
N ALA A 151 0.96 35.79 42.77
CA ALA A 151 2.05 36.25 43.64
C ALA A 151 2.33 35.28 44.81
N ASP A 152 1.33 34.98 45.61
CA ASP A 152 1.49 34.09 46.77
C ASP A 152 1.75 32.65 46.40
N PRO A 153 1.00 32.03 45.42
CA PRO A 153 1.28 30.69 44.98
C PRO A 153 2.67 30.48 44.38
N VAL A 154 3.18 31.40 43.59
CA VAL A 154 4.52 31.38 43.01
C VAL A 154 5.60 31.51 44.08
N ALA A 155 5.44 32.43 45.00
CA ALA A 155 6.37 32.59 46.11
C ALA A 155 6.42 31.35 47.03
N ALA A 156 5.31 30.66 47.20
CA ALA A 156 5.23 29.46 48.06
C ALA A 156 5.98 28.24 47.52
N VAL A 157 6.18 28.15 46.20
CA VAL A 157 6.88 27.01 45.57
C VAL A 157 8.32 27.30 45.17
N ALA A 158 8.72 28.55 45.20
CA ALA A 158 10.10 28.93 44.92
C ALA A 158 11.05 28.37 46.01
N PRO A 159 12.22 27.85 45.66
CA PRO A 159 13.19 27.39 46.66
C PRO A 159 13.62 28.51 47.58
N ALA A 160 13.89 28.23 48.85
CA ALA A 160 14.17 29.22 49.90
C ALA A 160 15.34 30.18 49.58
N SER A 161 16.25 29.82 48.71
CA SER A 161 17.38 30.64 48.24
C SER A 161 17.03 31.59 47.09
N PHE A 162 15.78 31.56 46.60
CA PHE A 162 15.34 32.33 45.45
C PHE A 162 14.32 33.40 45.80
N GLN A 163 14.37 34.48 45.06
CA GLN A 163 13.36 35.54 45.06
C GLN A 163 12.56 35.50 43.79
N THR A 164 11.25 35.66 43.91
CA THR A 164 10.32 35.74 42.78
C THR A 164 9.70 37.13 42.68
N GLN A 165 9.60 37.62 41.45
CA GLN A 165 8.92 38.88 41.14
C GLN A 165 8.08 38.66 39.88
N ILE A 166 6.81 39.04 39.91
CA ILE A 166 5.93 38.99 38.74
C ILE A 166 5.78 40.43 38.24
N LEU A 167 6.02 40.63 36.94
CA LEU A 167 6.10 41.93 36.29
C LEU A 167 5.18 41.96 35.07
N THR A 168 4.51 43.07 34.79
CA THR A 168 3.90 43.31 33.49
C THR A 168 4.98 43.59 32.43
N ALA A 169 4.63 43.49 31.14
CA ALA A 169 5.52 43.83 30.05
C ALA A 169 6.06 45.28 30.16
N GLU A 170 5.22 46.21 30.57
CA GLU A 170 5.63 47.62 30.80
C GLU A 170 6.65 47.76 31.95
N GLN A 171 6.39 47.09 33.06
CA GLN A 171 7.30 47.09 34.23
C GLN A 171 8.63 46.45 33.89
N MET A 172 8.60 45.39 33.10
CA MET A 172 9.82 44.70 32.59
C MET A 172 10.62 45.64 31.68
N ALA A 173 9.95 46.31 30.73
CA ALA A 173 10.57 47.29 29.85
C ALA A 173 11.20 48.47 30.61
N GLU A 174 10.52 49.02 31.62
CA GLU A 174 11.07 50.07 32.50
C GLU A 174 12.30 49.60 33.30
N GLN A 175 12.26 48.36 33.81
CA GLN A 175 13.36 47.81 34.60
C GLN A 175 14.60 47.55 33.72
N THR A 176 14.39 47.10 32.45
CA THR A 176 15.43 46.91 31.45
C THR A 176 16.02 48.27 31.00
N ALA A 177 15.18 49.28 30.76
CA ALA A 177 15.61 50.62 30.38
C ALA A 177 16.44 51.32 31.46
N ARG A 178 16.13 51.10 32.74
CA ARG A 178 16.93 51.63 33.90
C ARG A 178 18.31 50.98 34.02
N ARG A 179 18.47 49.76 33.48
CA ARG A 179 19.74 48.97 33.50
C ARG A 179 20.61 49.21 32.29
N SER A 180 20.03 49.60 31.15
CA SER A 180 20.75 49.90 29.91
C SER A 180 20.80 51.37 29.65
N SER A 181 22.02 51.93 29.54
CA SER A 181 22.23 53.38 29.29
C SER A 181 22.01 53.75 27.80
N SER A 182 21.39 52.98 26.99
CA SER A 182 21.19 53.25 25.58
C SER A 182 19.83 52.81 25.05
N THR A 183 19.15 53.80 24.44
CA THR A 183 18.04 53.74 23.48
C THR A 183 16.67 53.22 23.93
N ARG A 184 15.69 54.01 23.53
CA ARG A 184 14.24 53.90 23.66
C ARG A 184 13.79 52.46 23.41
N PRO A 185 12.94 51.88 24.26
CA PRO A 185 12.37 50.56 24.03
C PRO A 185 11.66 50.57 22.68
N ALA A 186 11.90 49.50 21.87
CA ALA A 186 11.11 49.22 20.66
C ALA A 186 9.64 49.04 21.07
N ALA A 187 8.73 49.47 20.21
CA ALA A 187 7.32 49.23 20.43
C ALA A 187 7.08 47.71 20.56
N PRO A 188 6.20 47.24 21.47
CA PRO A 188 5.90 45.85 21.61
C PRO A 188 5.40 45.29 20.27
N THR A 189 6.00 44.17 19.83
CA THR A 189 5.51 43.38 18.70
C THR A 189 4.18 42.71 19.09
N PRO A 190 3.29 42.39 18.14
CA PRO A 190 2.00 41.76 18.45
C PRO A 190 2.11 40.46 19.25
N ASP A 191 3.27 39.79 19.19
CA ASP A 191 3.55 38.51 19.86
C ASP A 191 4.40 38.67 21.15
N ALA A 192 4.52 39.89 21.71
CA ALA A 192 5.28 40.06 22.92
C ALA A 192 4.53 39.49 24.14
N PRO A 193 5.23 38.85 25.11
CA PRO A 193 4.60 38.36 26.33
C PRO A 193 3.97 39.51 27.15
N ASP A 194 2.81 39.26 27.75
CA ASP A 194 2.02 40.25 28.53
C ASP A 194 2.54 40.39 29.94
N ALA A 195 3.12 39.33 30.51
CA ALA A 195 3.70 39.33 31.84
C ALA A 195 4.90 38.40 31.95
N PHE A 196 5.73 38.62 32.95
CA PHE A 196 6.93 37.84 33.21
C PHE A 196 7.03 37.47 34.69
N ILE A 197 7.49 36.24 34.97
CA ILE A 197 7.89 35.85 36.32
C ILE A 197 9.42 35.78 36.34
N LEU A 198 10.03 36.65 37.15
CA LEU A 198 11.47 36.68 37.33
C LEU A 198 11.84 35.86 38.58
N LEU A 199 12.67 34.86 38.40
CA LEU A 199 13.28 34.04 39.44
C LEU A 199 14.74 34.42 39.55
N THR A 200 15.18 34.98 40.69
CA THR A 200 16.58 35.40 40.92
C THR A 200 17.15 34.80 42.19
N SER A 201 18.45 34.57 42.18
CA SER A 201 19.19 34.16 43.37
C SER A 201 20.56 34.85 43.40
N PRO A 202 20.89 35.61 44.46
CA PRO A 202 22.20 36.25 44.56
C PRO A 202 23.35 35.27 44.81
N SER A 203 23.05 34.02 45.19
CA SER A 203 24.04 33.04 45.64
C SER A 203 24.16 31.82 44.70
N VAL A 204 23.26 31.71 43.72
CA VAL A 204 23.20 30.54 42.79
C VAL A 204 23.24 31.03 41.36
N GLU A 205 24.17 30.52 40.56
CA GLU A 205 24.24 30.80 39.12
C GLU A 205 23.19 29.97 38.35
N ARG A 206 22.70 30.53 37.23
CA ARG A 206 21.64 29.90 36.39
C ARG A 206 21.95 28.50 35.86
N GLY A 207 23.21 28.12 35.76
CA GLY A 207 23.63 26.77 35.36
C GLY A 207 23.40 25.71 36.46
N ASN A 208 22.99 26.10 37.68
CA ASN A 208 22.73 25.16 38.73
C ASN A 208 21.35 24.50 38.58
N THR A 209 21.28 23.19 38.79
CA THR A 209 20.02 22.42 38.70
C THR A 209 18.89 22.92 39.57
N SER A 210 19.22 23.65 40.66
CA SER A 210 18.23 24.30 41.54
C SER A 210 17.38 25.34 40.82
N TYR A 211 17.93 26.02 39.79
CA TYR A 211 17.15 26.92 38.95
C TYR A 211 16.11 26.17 38.11
N LEU A 212 16.54 25.08 37.48
CA LEU A 212 15.64 24.25 36.69
C LEU A 212 14.48 23.73 37.54
N TYR A 213 14.74 23.22 38.73
CA TYR A 213 13.69 22.78 39.64
C TYR A 213 12.77 23.91 40.08
N GLY A 214 13.32 25.10 40.40
CA GLY A 214 12.55 26.27 40.77
C GLY A 214 11.64 26.74 39.64
N VAL A 215 12.16 26.81 38.41
CA VAL A 215 11.39 27.19 37.21
C VAL A 215 10.27 26.21 36.96
N ARG A 216 10.56 24.90 36.94
CA ARG A 216 9.55 23.85 36.73
C ARG A 216 8.44 23.85 37.80
N ALA A 217 8.79 24.12 39.06
CA ALA A 217 7.80 24.23 40.12
C ALA A 217 6.88 25.47 39.92
N ILE A 218 7.43 26.58 39.47
CA ILE A 218 6.67 27.80 39.16
C ILE A 218 5.77 27.57 37.93
N GLU A 219 6.29 27.04 36.84
CA GLU A 219 5.52 26.72 35.65
C GLU A 219 4.31 25.81 35.97
N ALA A 220 4.51 24.79 36.78
CA ALA A 220 3.43 23.92 37.22
C ALA A 220 2.36 24.62 38.03
N VAL A 221 2.74 25.59 38.83
CA VAL A 221 1.79 26.43 39.62
C VAL A 221 1.05 27.43 38.73
N VAL A 222 1.76 28.04 37.79
CA VAL A 222 1.16 28.99 36.83
C VAL A 222 0.16 28.27 35.96
N THR A 223 0.54 27.16 35.36
CA THR A 223 -0.36 26.33 34.51
C THR A 223 -1.60 25.90 35.30
N ARG A 224 -1.45 25.48 36.56
CA ARG A 224 -2.57 25.04 37.40
C ARG A 224 -3.51 26.19 37.82
N ARG A 225 -2.96 27.40 38.09
CA ARG A 225 -3.73 28.51 38.65
C ARG A 225 -4.22 29.48 37.59
N ALA A 226 -3.53 29.57 36.47
CA ALA A 226 -3.76 30.55 35.43
C ALA A 226 -3.95 29.95 34.06
N GLY A 227 -3.87 28.62 33.89
CA GLY A 227 -4.01 27.95 32.60
C GLY A 227 -5.17 28.48 31.73
N PRO A 228 -6.39 28.61 32.27
CA PRO A 228 -7.53 29.13 31.49
C PRO A 228 -7.39 30.61 31.07
N ALA A 229 -6.46 31.36 31.68
CA ALA A 229 -6.20 32.77 31.39
C ALA A 229 -5.00 32.96 30.43
N LEU A 230 -4.30 31.88 30.10
CA LEU A 230 -3.15 31.92 29.22
C LEU A 230 -3.55 31.62 27.77
N ALA A 231 -2.95 32.35 26.82
CA ALA A 231 -3.09 32.10 25.39
C ALA A 231 -2.10 31.03 24.92
N ALA A 232 -0.97 30.84 25.65
CA ALA A 232 0.03 29.82 25.38
C ALA A 232 0.64 29.31 26.70
N PRO A 233 1.24 28.10 26.74
CA PRO A 233 1.96 27.62 27.91
C PRO A 233 3.05 28.58 28.36
N PRO A 234 3.34 28.66 29.70
CA PRO A 234 4.45 29.46 30.19
C PRO A 234 5.77 29.02 29.54
N LEU A 235 6.56 30.00 29.08
CA LEU A 235 7.84 29.72 28.40
C LEU A 235 9.00 30.26 29.25
N SER A 236 9.85 29.39 29.74
CA SER A 236 11.04 29.78 30.52
C SER A 236 12.30 29.92 29.64
N GLY A 237 13.32 30.59 30.19
CA GLY A 237 14.63 30.63 29.55
C GLY A 237 15.26 29.24 29.29
N PHE A 238 14.92 28.26 30.13
CA PHE A 238 15.38 26.87 29.90
C PHE A 238 14.67 26.19 28.72
N ASP A 239 13.37 26.46 28.54
CA ASP A 239 12.62 25.94 27.41
C ASP A 239 13.10 26.54 26.09
N ALA A 240 13.30 27.88 26.10
CA ALA A 240 13.87 28.59 24.94
C ALA A 240 15.29 28.12 24.62
N MET A 241 16.09 27.78 25.63
CA MET A 241 17.42 27.21 25.44
C MET A 241 17.36 25.80 24.82
N GLN A 242 16.45 24.98 25.27
CA GLN A 242 16.24 23.63 24.70
C GLN A 242 15.71 23.70 23.26
N GLN A 243 14.75 24.58 23.00
CA GLN A 243 14.22 24.85 21.68
C GLN A 243 15.30 25.35 20.72
N ALA A 244 16.12 26.35 21.14
CA ALA A 244 17.22 26.79 20.32
C ALA A 244 18.24 25.68 20.03
N ALA A 245 18.56 24.82 21.02
CA ALA A 245 19.46 23.72 20.85
C ALA A 245 18.92 22.64 19.86
N SER A 246 17.60 22.48 19.79
CA SER A 246 16.99 21.52 18.86
C SER A 246 16.96 22.01 17.40
N LEU A 247 17.13 23.31 17.17
CA LEU A 247 17.10 23.93 15.84
C LEU A 247 18.49 24.14 15.20
N ILE A 248 19.57 23.71 15.86
CA ILE A 248 20.93 23.81 15.32
C ILE A 248 21.71 22.53 15.57
N SER A 249 22.46 22.04 14.57
CA SER A 249 23.32 20.88 14.73
C SER A 249 24.48 21.10 15.72
N VAL A 250 25.02 20.03 16.28
CA VAL A 250 26.13 20.10 17.26
C VAL A 250 27.35 20.83 16.70
N ASP A 251 27.66 20.64 15.43
CA ASP A 251 28.76 21.34 14.73
C ASP A 251 28.38 22.76 14.25
N ARG A 252 27.13 23.17 14.44
CA ARG A 252 26.56 24.47 14.07
C ARG A 252 26.63 24.79 12.57
N ARG A 253 26.68 23.77 11.73
CA ARG A 253 26.70 23.93 10.26
C ARG A 253 25.34 23.76 9.63
N THR A 254 24.43 23.09 10.30
CA THR A 254 23.06 22.89 9.85
C THR A 254 22.09 23.53 10.84
N THR A 255 21.13 24.29 10.34
CA THR A 255 20.04 24.85 11.14
C THR A 255 18.70 24.52 10.53
N LEU A 256 17.66 24.46 11.38
CA LEU A 256 16.29 24.21 10.99
C LEU A 256 15.47 25.49 11.09
N VAL A 257 14.57 25.65 10.12
CA VAL A 257 13.48 26.62 10.21
C VAL A 257 12.18 25.83 10.15
N ALA A 258 11.43 25.84 11.25
CA ALA A 258 10.15 25.16 11.38
C ALA A 258 9.03 26.01 10.79
N VAL A 259 8.26 25.44 9.88
CA VAL A 259 7.20 26.11 9.12
C VAL A 259 5.90 25.34 9.30
N PRO A 260 4.99 25.79 10.16
CA PRO A 260 3.66 25.20 10.27
C PRO A 260 2.83 25.53 9.03
N ILE A 261 2.27 24.51 8.38
CA ILE A 261 1.48 24.63 7.14
C ILE A 261 0.01 24.27 7.37
N LEU A 262 -0.87 24.85 6.56
CA LEU A 262 -2.32 24.63 6.63
C LEU A 262 -2.76 23.33 5.98
N ASP A 263 -2.10 22.94 4.89
CA ASP A 263 -2.45 21.75 4.13
C ASP A 263 -1.21 21.03 3.59
N GLN A 264 -1.39 19.76 3.24
CA GLN A 264 -0.36 18.86 2.72
C GLN A 264 -0.36 18.80 1.19
N SER A 265 -0.94 19.79 0.50
CA SER A 265 -1.09 19.78 -0.94
C SER A 265 0.25 19.87 -1.70
N GLU A 266 0.26 19.32 -2.92
CA GLU A 266 1.39 19.45 -3.82
C GLU A 266 1.71 20.94 -4.12
N GLU A 267 0.69 21.81 -4.15
CA GLU A 267 0.84 23.23 -4.41
C GLU A 267 1.59 23.92 -3.26
N THR A 268 1.21 23.65 -2.01
CA THR A 268 1.89 24.15 -0.81
C THR A 268 3.36 23.72 -0.78
N VAL A 269 3.65 22.43 -0.97
CA VAL A 269 5.03 21.92 -1.00
C VAL A 269 5.84 22.52 -2.16
N ALA A 270 5.22 22.72 -3.33
CA ALA A 270 5.89 23.32 -4.48
C ALA A 270 6.26 24.80 -4.22
N GLU A 271 5.42 25.55 -3.50
CA GLU A 271 5.74 26.93 -3.09
C GLU A 271 6.91 26.95 -2.10
N LEU A 272 6.90 26.09 -1.07
CA LEU A 272 8.02 25.99 -0.14
C LEU A 272 9.33 25.65 -0.83
N ARG A 273 9.32 24.70 -1.76
CA ARG A 273 10.49 24.33 -2.57
C ARG A 273 10.94 25.45 -3.51
N ARG A 274 10.03 26.25 -4.02
CA ARG A 274 10.37 27.41 -4.85
C ARG A 274 11.14 28.45 -4.05
N VAL A 275 10.71 28.71 -2.80
CA VAL A 275 11.45 29.58 -1.88
C VAL A 275 12.83 28.99 -1.59
N ALA A 276 12.93 27.72 -1.23
CA ALA A 276 14.20 27.05 -0.95
C ALA A 276 15.17 27.14 -2.12
N ALA A 277 14.71 26.84 -3.34
CA ALA A 277 15.52 26.89 -4.56
C ALA A 277 15.93 28.34 -4.93
N GLY A 278 15.08 29.31 -4.64
CA GLY A 278 15.36 30.73 -4.94
C GLY A 278 16.49 31.33 -4.11
N VAL A 279 16.70 30.83 -2.89
CA VAL A 279 17.72 31.33 -1.96
C VAL A 279 18.97 30.44 -1.89
N SER A 280 18.89 29.19 -2.30
CA SER A 280 20.04 28.27 -2.30
C SER A 280 21.17 28.78 -3.19
N ASN A 281 22.42 28.69 -2.71
CA ASN A 281 23.61 29.11 -3.41
C ASN A 281 24.81 28.21 -3.06
N GLU A 282 26.02 28.52 -3.58
CA GLU A 282 27.21 27.70 -3.32
C GLU A 282 27.63 27.64 -1.85
N THR A 283 27.24 28.62 -1.02
CA THR A 283 27.59 28.67 0.41
C THR A 283 26.50 28.06 1.30
N TYR A 284 25.24 28.21 0.92
CA TYR A 284 24.07 27.76 1.68
C TYR A 284 23.19 26.87 0.83
N SER A 285 23.05 25.63 1.25
CA SER A 285 22.11 24.66 0.66
C SER A 285 20.85 24.64 1.51
N VAL A 286 19.70 24.86 0.89
CA VAL A 286 18.39 24.85 1.56
C VAL A 286 17.55 23.74 0.94
N GLN A 287 17.01 22.86 1.80
CA GLN A 287 16.17 21.73 1.43
C GLN A 287 14.93 21.71 2.29
N VAL A 288 13.81 21.22 1.73
CA VAL A 288 12.54 21.07 2.45
C VAL A 288 12.39 19.63 2.90
N ALA A 289 12.14 19.44 4.20
CA ALA A 289 11.91 18.15 4.82
C ALA A 289 10.67 18.21 5.71
N GLY A 290 9.87 17.15 5.67
CA GLY A 290 8.68 16.97 6.50
C GLY A 290 7.81 15.91 5.89
N GLN A 291 6.69 15.64 6.55
CA GLN A 291 5.79 14.58 6.14
C GLN A 291 5.13 14.89 4.80
N SER A 292 4.71 16.13 4.59
CA SER A 292 4.03 16.55 3.36
C SER A 292 4.97 16.55 2.16
N ALA A 293 6.21 17.05 2.31
CA ALA A 293 7.21 16.99 1.25
C ALA A 293 7.54 15.55 0.83
N MET A 294 7.65 14.63 1.80
CA MET A 294 7.85 13.20 1.54
C MET A 294 6.66 12.57 0.83
N PHE A 295 5.46 12.87 1.27
CA PHE A 295 4.23 12.34 0.70
C PHE A 295 4.08 12.77 -0.77
N VAL A 296 4.30 14.05 -1.06
CA VAL A 296 4.26 14.60 -2.44
C VAL A 296 5.29 13.90 -3.34
N ASP A 297 6.52 13.70 -2.86
CA ASP A 297 7.55 12.98 -3.63
C ASP A 297 7.15 11.51 -3.86
N MET A 298 6.62 10.83 -2.85
CA MET A 298 6.14 9.45 -2.98
C MET A 298 5.00 9.35 -3.99
N MET A 299 4.03 10.27 -3.96
CA MET A 299 2.92 10.29 -4.91
C MET A 299 3.39 10.55 -6.34
N LYS A 300 4.33 11.48 -6.53
CA LYS A 300 4.92 11.77 -7.83
C LYS A 300 5.65 10.56 -8.42
N ILE A 301 6.44 9.86 -7.60
CA ILE A 301 7.10 8.62 -8.04
C ILE A 301 6.07 7.55 -8.38
N ALA A 302 5.03 7.40 -7.55
CA ALA A 302 3.97 6.42 -7.78
C ALA A 302 3.28 6.65 -9.14
N GLU A 303 2.98 7.89 -9.48
CA GLU A 303 2.41 8.27 -10.76
C GLU A 303 3.38 8.03 -11.93
N GLU A 304 4.64 8.47 -11.82
CA GLU A 304 5.66 8.26 -12.85
C GLU A 304 5.95 6.77 -13.05
N ASP A 305 6.04 5.99 -11.98
CA ASP A 305 6.25 4.54 -12.02
C ASP A 305 5.06 3.81 -12.63
N MET A 306 3.83 4.23 -12.31
CA MET A 306 2.63 3.66 -12.92
C MET A 306 2.67 3.84 -14.44
N VAL A 307 2.90 5.06 -14.93
CA VAL A 307 2.95 5.37 -16.36
C VAL A 307 4.11 4.64 -17.06
N SER A 308 5.29 4.60 -16.45
CA SER A 308 6.48 3.95 -17.01
C SER A 308 6.33 2.43 -17.05
N SER A 309 5.86 1.84 -15.95
CA SER A 309 5.62 0.38 -15.83
C SER A 309 4.52 -0.09 -16.77
N GLU A 310 3.45 0.70 -16.93
CA GLU A 310 2.38 0.40 -17.89
C GLU A 310 2.92 0.40 -19.33
N ARG A 311 3.64 1.44 -19.74
CA ARG A 311 4.24 1.52 -21.09
C ARG A 311 5.18 0.37 -21.35
N PHE A 312 6.09 0.08 -20.43
CA PHE A 312 7.04 -1.02 -20.55
C PHE A 312 6.32 -2.37 -20.56
N GLY A 313 5.37 -2.59 -19.64
CA GLY A 313 4.59 -3.80 -19.53
C GLY A 313 3.77 -4.09 -20.79
N VAL A 314 3.10 -3.08 -21.36
CA VAL A 314 2.32 -3.21 -22.60
C VAL A 314 3.21 -3.56 -23.80
N ILE A 315 4.39 -2.90 -23.93
CA ILE A 315 5.32 -3.18 -25.03
C ILE A 315 5.86 -4.60 -24.95
N VAL A 316 6.32 -5.04 -23.78
CA VAL A 316 6.89 -6.38 -23.61
C VAL A 316 5.80 -7.44 -23.71
N ALA A 317 4.60 -7.20 -23.14
CA ALA A 317 3.44 -8.08 -23.32
C ALA A 317 3.05 -8.22 -24.80
N LEU A 318 3.08 -7.13 -25.57
CA LEU A 318 2.84 -7.17 -27.01
C LEU A 318 3.85 -8.06 -27.74
N ILE A 319 5.14 -7.91 -27.42
CA ILE A 319 6.21 -8.73 -28.01
C ILE A 319 5.96 -10.23 -27.69
N VAL A 320 5.70 -10.53 -26.41
CA VAL A 320 5.42 -11.91 -25.98
C VAL A 320 4.17 -12.46 -26.67
N LEU A 321 3.09 -11.70 -26.73
CA LEU A 321 1.86 -12.08 -27.42
C LEU A 321 2.08 -12.31 -28.91
N VAL A 322 2.88 -11.46 -29.57
CA VAL A 322 3.25 -11.65 -30.97
C VAL A 322 4.04 -12.96 -31.19
N VAL A 323 4.94 -13.28 -30.27
CA VAL A 323 5.70 -14.54 -30.30
C VAL A 323 4.76 -15.74 -30.09
N VAL A 324 3.85 -15.66 -29.10
CA VAL A 324 2.90 -16.74 -28.77
C VAL A 324 1.88 -16.95 -29.89
N PHE A 325 1.30 -15.88 -30.42
CA PHE A 325 0.27 -15.96 -31.45
C PHE A 325 0.84 -16.04 -32.89
N GLY A 326 2.05 -15.53 -33.12
CA GLY A 326 2.64 -15.42 -34.47
C GLY A 326 1.92 -14.41 -35.36
N SER A 327 1.15 -13.47 -34.81
CA SER A 327 0.36 -12.46 -35.52
C SER A 327 0.12 -11.22 -34.65
N VAL A 328 0.22 -10.04 -35.26
CA VAL A 328 0.10 -8.77 -34.56
C VAL A 328 -1.34 -8.49 -34.15
N VAL A 329 -2.32 -8.71 -35.04
CA VAL A 329 -3.73 -8.44 -34.71
C VAL A 329 -4.21 -9.32 -33.55
N ALA A 330 -3.83 -10.61 -33.53
CA ALA A 330 -4.17 -11.50 -32.41
C ALA A 330 -3.49 -11.07 -31.10
N ALA A 331 -2.35 -10.39 -31.17
CA ALA A 331 -1.64 -9.89 -29.99
C ALA A 331 -2.24 -8.59 -29.44
N ILE A 332 -2.68 -7.67 -30.29
CA ILE A 332 -3.27 -6.40 -29.90
C ILE A 332 -4.65 -6.57 -29.23
N LEU A 333 -5.45 -7.55 -29.68
CA LEU A 333 -6.81 -7.72 -29.14
C LEU A 333 -6.84 -7.97 -27.62
N PRO A 334 -6.05 -8.88 -27.03
CA PRO A 334 -5.99 -9.07 -25.59
C PRO A 334 -5.59 -7.80 -24.81
N ILE A 335 -4.60 -7.07 -25.30
CA ILE A 335 -4.15 -5.82 -24.69
C ILE A 335 -5.29 -4.79 -24.69
N GLY A 336 -5.94 -4.63 -25.84
CA GLY A 336 -7.11 -3.74 -25.96
C GLY A 336 -8.22 -4.09 -24.96
N ILE A 337 -8.52 -5.37 -24.76
CA ILE A 337 -9.51 -5.83 -23.77
C ILE A 337 -9.06 -5.50 -22.34
N GLY A 338 -7.77 -5.67 -22.01
CA GLY A 338 -7.20 -5.29 -20.71
C GLY A 338 -7.37 -3.81 -20.43
N LEU A 339 -6.99 -2.95 -21.38
CA LEU A 339 -7.14 -1.49 -21.24
C LEU A 339 -8.63 -1.05 -21.11
N PHE A 340 -9.53 -1.69 -21.84
CA PHE A 340 -10.96 -1.48 -21.67
C PHE A 340 -11.46 -1.88 -20.28
N ALA A 341 -10.99 -2.99 -19.76
CA ALA A 341 -11.35 -3.44 -18.42
C ALA A 341 -10.84 -2.48 -17.33
N ILE A 342 -9.62 -1.94 -17.48
CA ILE A 342 -9.04 -0.92 -16.60
C ILE A 342 -9.92 0.35 -16.62
N ALA A 343 -10.23 0.88 -17.81
CA ALA A 343 -11.06 2.07 -17.94
C ALA A 343 -12.45 1.88 -17.28
N VAL A 344 -13.07 0.71 -17.49
CA VAL A 344 -14.36 0.38 -16.85
C VAL A 344 -14.23 0.32 -15.33
N ALA A 345 -13.16 -0.31 -14.81
CA ALA A 345 -12.94 -0.41 -13.38
C ALA A 345 -12.71 0.95 -12.73
N MET A 346 -11.94 1.86 -13.36
CA MET A 346 -11.74 3.22 -12.87
C MET A 346 -13.06 4.00 -12.76
N GLY A 347 -13.90 3.93 -13.77
CA GLY A 347 -15.22 4.57 -13.69
C GLY A 347 -16.16 3.92 -12.68
N LEU A 348 -16.05 2.61 -12.46
CA LEU A 348 -16.79 1.93 -11.39
C LEU A 348 -16.26 2.30 -10.00
N VAL A 349 -14.94 2.49 -9.83
CA VAL A 349 -14.35 3.02 -8.58
C VAL A 349 -14.89 4.42 -8.31
N ALA A 350 -14.92 5.32 -9.32
CA ALA A 350 -15.48 6.65 -9.17
C ALA A 350 -16.96 6.63 -8.74
N LEU A 351 -17.73 5.64 -9.21
CA LEU A 351 -19.13 5.47 -8.82
C LEU A 351 -19.30 4.85 -7.43
N VAL A 352 -18.59 3.77 -7.15
CA VAL A 352 -18.66 3.06 -5.86
C VAL A 352 -18.03 3.89 -4.76
N GLY A 353 -17.04 4.71 -5.09
CA GLY A 353 -16.39 5.66 -4.21
C GLY A 353 -17.30 6.74 -3.63
N GLN A 354 -18.50 6.93 -4.21
CA GLN A 354 -19.54 7.78 -3.59
C GLN A 354 -20.16 7.14 -2.34
N LEU A 355 -19.89 5.86 -2.07
CA LEU A 355 -20.40 5.11 -0.91
C LEU A 355 -19.34 4.94 0.18
N TRP A 356 -18.08 4.81 -0.20
CA TRP A 356 -16.91 4.79 0.68
C TRP A 356 -15.66 5.15 -0.11
N ASP A 357 -14.73 5.85 0.50
CA ASP A 357 -13.50 6.31 -0.13
C ASP A 357 -12.55 5.15 -0.45
N PHE A 358 -11.82 5.28 -1.54
CA PHE A 358 -10.80 4.34 -1.95
C PHE A 358 -9.41 4.90 -1.67
N ASN A 359 -8.51 4.05 -1.20
CA ASN A 359 -7.11 4.41 -1.09
C ASN A 359 -6.48 4.62 -2.49
N LEU A 360 -5.61 5.62 -2.61
CA LEU A 360 -4.93 6.01 -3.85
C LEU A 360 -4.26 4.83 -4.59
N PHE A 361 -3.72 3.85 -3.87
CA PHE A 361 -3.10 2.66 -4.45
C PHE A 361 -4.05 1.75 -5.24
N VAL A 362 -5.37 1.96 -5.16
CA VAL A 362 -6.36 1.22 -5.95
C VAL A 362 -6.10 1.34 -7.45
N GLN A 363 -5.62 2.49 -7.93
CA GLN A 363 -5.34 2.71 -9.35
C GLN A 363 -4.24 1.77 -9.87
N ASN A 364 -3.16 1.63 -9.10
CA ASN A 364 -2.05 0.74 -9.42
C ASN A 364 -2.49 -0.72 -9.48
N ILE A 365 -3.33 -1.14 -8.52
CA ILE A 365 -3.89 -2.51 -8.49
C ILE A 365 -4.80 -2.77 -9.68
N ILE A 366 -5.68 -1.84 -10.01
CA ILE A 366 -6.57 -1.94 -11.17
C ILE A 366 -5.78 -2.08 -12.47
N THR A 367 -4.74 -1.25 -12.63
CA THR A 367 -3.89 -1.28 -13.83
C THR A 367 -3.13 -2.60 -13.93
N MET A 368 -2.49 -3.02 -12.87
CA MET A 368 -1.69 -4.25 -12.83
C MET A 368 -2.54 -5.50 -13.04
N ILE A 369 -3.63 -5.66 -12.28
CA ILE A 369 -4.50 -6.84 -12.37
C ILE A 369 -5.31 -6.81 -13.66
N GLY A 370 -5.81 -5.63 -14.06
CA GLY A 370 -6.60 -5.45 -15.28
C GLY A 370 -5.82 -5.82 -16.53
N LEU A 371 -4.56 -5.43 -16.59
CA LEU A 371 -3.68 -5.82 -17.70
C LEU A 371 -3.42 -7.33 -17.67
N ALA A 372 -3.03 -7.89 -16.52
CA ALA A 372 -2.72 -9.31 -16.38
C ALA A 372 -3.93 -10.20 -16.70
N VAL A 373 -5.06 -9.98 -16.00
CA VAL A 373 -6.28 -10.81 -16.12
C VAL A 373 -7.01 -10.56 -17.44
N GLY A 374 -7.07 -9.30 -17.90
CA GLY A 374 -7.72 -8.95 -19.17
C GLY A 374 -7.03 -9.58 -20.38
N ILE A 375 -5.69 -9.57 -20.40
CA ILE A 375 -4.91 -10.24 -21.46
C ILE A 375 -5.11 -11.76 -21.37
N ASP A 376 -5.04 -12.35 -20.18
CA ASP A 376 -5.12 -13.78 -19.97
C ASP A 376 -6.47 -14.36 -20.40
N TYR A 377 -7.58 -13.78 -19.95
CA TYR A 377 -8.92 -14.22 -20.34
C TYR A 377 -9.15 -14.11 -21.85
N SER A 378 -8.66 -13.05 -22.43
CA SER A 378 -8.74 -12.84 -23.89
C SER A 378 -7.89 -13.82 -24.66
N LEU A 379 -6.70 -14.15 -24.16
CA LEU A 379 -5.80 -15.16 -24.75
C LEU A 379 -6.51 -16.51 -24.88
N PHE A 380 -7.22 -16.96 -23.84
CA PHE A 380 -7.94 -18.23 -23.86
C PHE A 380 -9.02 -18.25 -24.93
N ILE A 381 -9.83 -17.21 -25.02
CA ILE A 381 -10.92 -17.12 -25.99
C ILE A 381 -10.39 -17.04 -27.42
N VAL A 382 -9.36 -16.22 -27.67
CA VAL A 382 -8.71 -16.08 -28.98
C VAL A 382 -8.05 -17.38 -29.41
N SER A 383 -7.35 -18.05 -28.51
CA SER A 383 -6.72 -19.35 -28.79
C SER A 383 -7.75 -20.41 -29.18
N ARG A 384 -8.87 -20.47 -28.43
CA ARG A 384 -9.95 -21.43 -28.72
C ARG A 384 -10.67 -21.10 -30.03
N TYR A 385 -10.96 -19.85 -30.31
CA TYR A 385 -11.51 -19.42 -31.58
C TYR A 385 -10.62 -19.87 -32.76
N ARG A 386 -9.30 -19.64 -32.67
CA ARG A 386 -8.34 -20.05 -33.70
C ARG A 386 -8.28 -21.57 -33.88
N GLU A 387 -8.39 -22.34 -32.79
CA GLU A 387 -8.47 -23.78 -32.81
C GLU A 387 -9.71 -24.26 -33.58
N GLU A 388 -10.89 -23.71 -33.26
CA GLU A 388 -12.14 -24.08 -33.93
C GLU A 388 -12.14 -23.67 -35.43
N ARG A 389 -11.55 -22.50 -35.76
CA ARG A 389 -11.31 -22.11 -37.17
C ARG A 389 -10.38 -23.05 -37.92
N LYS A 390 -9.34 -23.55 -37.29
CA LYS A 390 -8.45 -24.57 -37.89
C LYS A 390 -9.17 -25.90 -38.17
N LYS A 391 -10.15 -26.26 -37.34
CA LYS A 391 -11.02 -27.45 -37.57
C LYS A 391 -12.01 -27.27 -38.75
N GLY A 392 -12.05 -26.08 -39.37
CA GLY A 392 -12.90 -25.82 -40.55
C GLY A 392 -14.27 -25.24 -40.23
N TYR A 393 -14.60 -24.96 -38.95
CA TYR A 393 -15.89 -24.35 -38.61
C TYR A 393 -16.02 -22.91 -39.15
N ALA A 394 -17.22 -22.55 -39.58
CA ALA A 394 -17.52 -21.19 -40.02
C ALA A 394 -17.27 -20.17 -38.88
N LYS A 395 -17.03 -18.87 -39.24
CA LYS A 395 -16.67 -17.82 -38.30
C LYS A 395 -17.61 -17.76 -37.08
N HIS A 396 -18.93 -17.68 -37.32
CA HIS A 396 -19.91 -17.57 -36.24
C HIS A 396 -20.02 -18.86 -35.40
N ASP A 397 -19.88 -20.02 -36.03
CA ASP A 397 -19.87 -21.29 -35.31
C ASP A 397 -18.63 -21.43 -34.44
N ALA A 398 -17.47 -20.96 -34.90
CA ALA A 398 -16.24 -20.93 -34.11
C ALA A 398 -16.37 -19.98 -32.91
N ILE A 399 -17.01 -18.78 -33.08
CA ILE A 399 -17.30 -17.86 -31.96
C ILE A 399 -18.25 -18.51 -30.95
N ARG A 400 -19.34 -19.11 -31.40
CA ARG A 400 -20.32 -19.78 -30.53
C ARG A 400 -19.67 -20.92 -29.74
N ARG A 401 -18.85 -21.76 -30.39
CA ARG A 401 -18.12 -22.89 -29.77
C ARG A 401 -17.08 -22.40 -28.76
N SER A 402 -16.36 -21.29 -29.04
CA SER A 402 -15.45 -20.68 -28.09
C SER A 402 -16.20 -20.11 -26.88
N GLY A 403 -17.39 -19.54 -27.10
CA GLY A 403 -18.27 -19.10 -26.02
C GLY A 403 -18.79 -20.22 -25.13
N ALA A 404 -19.14 -21.36 -25.72
CA ALA A 404 -19.62 -22.54 -25.00
C ALA A 404 -18.50 -23.20 -24.14
N THR A 405 -17.24 -22.99 -24.49
CA THR A 405 -16.08 -23.61 -23.83
C THR A 405 -15.22 -22.58 -23.10
N ALA A 406 -14.39 -21.81 -23.83
CA ALA A 406 -13.42 -20.89 -23.23
C ALA A 406 -14.06 -19.75 -22.44
N SER A 407 -15.12 -19.09 -22.97
CA SER A 407 -15.78 -18.01 -22.21
C SER A 407 -16.45 -18.52 -20.94
N ARG A 408 -16.94 -19.76 -20.94
CA ARG A 408 -17.48 -20.37 -19.73
C ARG A 408 -16.40 -20.67 -18.71
N ALA A 409 -15.25 -21.17 -19.13
CA ALA A 409 -14.09 -21.35 -18.25
C ALA A 409 -13.63 -20.01 -17.65
N VAL A 410 -13.50 -18.95 -18.47
CA VAL A 410 -13.16 -17.59 -18.03
C VAL A 410 -14.16 -17.06 -16.99
N PHE A 411 -15.45 -17.30 -17.17
CA PHE A 411 -16.46 -16.89 -16.20
C PHE A 411 -16.27 -17.55 -14.83
N PHE A 412 -16.10 -18.88 -14.79
CA PHE A 412 -15.87 -19.59 -13.53
C PHE A 412 -14.54 -19.19 -12.89
N SER A 413 -13.50 -19.01 -13.68
CA SER A 413 -12.19 -18.52 -13.30
C SER A 413 -12.27 -17.13 -12.62
N GLY A 414 -12.85 -16.18 -13.31
CA GLY A 414 -12.98 -14.83 -12.75
C GLY A 414 -13.85 -14.77 -11.48
N ILE A 415 -14.89 -15.59 -11.40
CA ILE A 415 -15.65 -15.71 -10.13
C ILE A 415 -14.75 -16.22 -9.00
N THR A 416 -13.82 -17.13 -9.26
CA THR A 416 -12.89 -17.62 -8.24
C THR A 416 -11.97 -16.51 -7.73
N VAL A 417 -11.47 -15.64 -8.63
CA VAL A 417 -10.69 -14.46 -8.25
C VAL A 417 -11.53 -13.51 -7.39
N VAL A 418 -12.75 -13.20 -7.83
CA VAL A 418 -13.67 -12.35 -7.06
C VAL A 418 -13.91 -12.91 -5.66
N LEU A 419 -14.18 -14.22 -5.56
CA LEU A 419 -14.43 -14.89 -4.27
C LEU A 419 -13.19 -14.85 -3.35
N ALA A 420 -11.99 -14.98 -3.92
CA ALA A 420 -10.75 -14.84 -3.13
C ALA A 420 -10.56 -13.41 -2.60
N MET A 421 -10.86 -12.40 -3.44
CA MET A 421 -10.76 -10.99 -3.03
C MET A 421 -11.82 -10.59 -2.02
N LEU A 422 -13.02 -11.19 -2.03
CA LEU A 422 -14.04 -10.94 -1.00
C LEU A 422 -13.54 -11.22 0.42
N GLY A 423 -12.58 -12.12 0.58
CA GLY A 423 -11.95 -12.38 1.88
C GLY A 423 -11.26 -11.14 2.46
N MET A 424 -10.61 -10.34 1.61
CA MET A 424 -9.93 -9.11 2.06
C MET A 424 -10.89 -7.99 2.47
N LEU A 425 -12.14 -7.98 1.98
CA LEU A 425 -13.14 -7.00 2.40
C LEU A 425 -13.55 -7.17 3.87
N ILE A 426 -13.24 -8.33 4.48
CA ILE A 426 -13.52 -8.60 5.89
C ILE A 426 -12.57 -7.80 6.81
N VAL A 427 -11.40 -7.41 6.31
CA VAL A 427 -10.41 -6.66 7.08
C VAL A 427 -10.91 -5.24 7.33
N PRO A 428 -10.96 -4.77 8.59
CA PRO A 428 -11.52 -3.47 8.94
C PRO A 428 -10.55 -2.30 8.71
N VAL A 429 -9.88 -2.27 7.56
CA VAL A 429 -8.94 -1.21 7.16
C VAL A 429 -9.25 -0.79 5.73
N SER A 430 -9.35 0.52 5.49
CA SER A 430 -9.70 1.11 4.19
C SER A 430 -8.78 0.64 3.06
N MET A 431 -7.48 0.52 3.31
CA MET A 431 -6.49 0.05 2.35
C MET A 431 -6.81 -1.35 1.80
N PHE A 432 -7.04 -2.35 2.66
CA PHE A 432 -7.35 -3.72 2.21
C PHE A 432 -8.67 -3.79 1.44
N ARG A 433 -9.68 -3.02 1.88
CA ARG A 433 -10.96 -2.93 1.18
C ARG A 433 -10.82 -2.29 -0.19
N SER A 434 -10.00 -1.26 -0.30
CA SER A 434 -9.72 -0.57 -1.56
C SER A 434 -8.99 -1.48 -2.56
N LEU A 435 -7.93 -2.16 -2.11
CA LEU A 435 -7.19 -3.11 -2.95
C LEU A 435 -8.10 -4.25 -3.45
N ALA A 436 -8.91 -4.82 -2.54
CA ALA A 436 -9.86 -5.88 -2.87
C ALA A 436 -10.97 -5.37 -3.80
N GLY A 437 -11.56 -4.22 -3.51
CA GLY A 437 -12.60 -3.59 -4.32
C GLY A 437 -12.12 -3.32 -5.75
N GLY A 438 -10.95 -2.71 -5.90
CA GLY A 438 -10.33 -2.46 -7.22
C GLY A 438 -10.09 -3.75 -8.00
N ALA A 439 -9.52 -4.78 -7.35
CA ALA A 439 -9.29 -6.09 -7.94
C ALA A 439 -10.58 -6.79 -8.39
N ILE A 440 -11.65 -6.70 -7.57
CA ILE A 440 -12.96 -7.24 -7.90
C ILE A 440 -13.56 -6.51 -9.12
N LEU A 441 -13.57 -5.18 -9.09
CA LEU A 441 -14.17 -4.36 -10.15
C LEU A 441 -13.47 -4.57 -11.50
N VAL A 442 -12.13 -4.61 -11.51
CA VAL A 442 -11.39 -4.84 -12.75
C VAL A 442 -11.52 -6.27 -13.27
N THR A 443 -11.63 -7.25 -12.37
CA THR A 443 -11.89 -8.65 -12.76
C THR A 443 -13.27 -8.79 -13.39
N LEU A 444 -14.31 -8.18 -12.80
CA LEU A 444 -15.66 -8.16 -13.36
C LEU A 444 -15.70 -7.43 -14.72
N GLY A 445 -15.00 -6.31 -14.84
CA GLY A 445 -14.82 -5.58 -16.11
C GLY A 445 -14.14 -6.45 -17.16
N SER A 446 -13.09 -7.19 -16.80
CA SER A 446 -12.35 -8.11 -17.67
C SER A 446 -13.22 -9.27 -18.15
N ILE A 447 -14.03 -9.86 -17.25
CA ILE A 447 -15.00 -10.92 -17.63
C ILE A 447 -16.01 -10.36 -18.61
N ALA A 448 -16.62 -9.23 -18.31
CA ALA A 448 -17.65 -8.60 -19.17
C ALA A 448 -17.09 -8.27 -20.56
N ALA A 449 -15.93 -7.64 -20.64
CA ALA A 449 -15.26 -7.28 -21.88
C ALA A 449 -14.84 -8.53 -22.69
N SER A 450 -14.26 -9.52 -22.06
CA SER A 450 -13.83 -10.76 -22.72
C SER A 450 -15.00 -11.60 -23.23
N MET A 451 -16.16 -11.57 -22.57
CA MET A 451 -17.34 -12.35 -22.96
C MET A 451 -18.24 -11.65 -23.97
N THR A 452 -18.12 -10.33 -24.13
CA THR A 452 -19.00 -9.55 -25.00
C THR A 452 -18.26 -8.76 -26.08
N LEU A 453 -17.30 -7.91 -25.70
CA LEU A 453 -16.53 -7.08 -26.62
C LEU A 453 -15.62 -7.95 -27.51
N LEU A 454 -14.90 -8.89 -26.92
CA LEU A 454 -13.99 -9.76 -27.67
C LEU A 454 -14.70 -10.61 -28.74
N PRO A 455 -15.82 -11.33 -28.48
CA PRO A 455 -16.59 -12.01 -29.53
C PRO A 455 -17.08 -11.08 -30.64
N ALA A 456 -17.47 -9.83 -30.32
CA ALA A 456 -17.83 -8.83 -31.32
C ALA A 456 -16.63 -8.45 -32.22
N LEU A 457 -15.45 -8.23 -31.62
CA LEU A 457 -14.21 -7.96 -32.35
C LEU A 457 -13.81 -9.15 -33.24
N LEU A 458 -13.92 -10.40 -32.75
CA LEU A 458 -13.72 -11.61 -33.54
C LEU A 458 -14.72 -11.71 -34.68
N GLY A 459 -15.96 -11.26 -34.48
CA GLY A 459 -16.99 -11.15 -35.52
C GLY A 459 -16.62 -10.16 -36.64
N LEU A 460 -15.95 -9.06 -36.30
CA LEU A 460 -15.47 -8.08 -37.28
C LEU A 460 -14.22 -8.52 -38.00
N PHE A 461 -13.19 -8.87 -37.25
CA PHE A 461 -11.89 -9.20 -37.84
C PHE A 461 -11.87 -10.56 -38.55
N GLY A 462 -12.65 -11.56 -38.08
CA GLY A 462 -12.72 -12.86 -38.68
C GLY A 462 -11.33 -13.49 -38.90
N ASP A 463 -11.00 -13.85 -40.15
CA ASP A 463 -9.70 -14.46 -40.49
C ASP A 463 -8.54 -13.46 -40.52
N ARG A 464 -8.84 -12.12 -40.53
CA ARG A 464 -7.81 -11.04 -40.43
C ARG A 464 -7.08 -11.05 -39.09
N ILE A 465 -7.61 -11.73 -38.09
CA ILE A 465 -6.92 -11.90 -36.80
C ILE A 465 -5.53 -12.55 -36.96
N ASN A 466 -5.30 -13.30 -38.05
CA ASN A 466 -4.00 -13.92 -38.33
C ASN A 466 -3.05 -13.06 -39.19
N TRP A 467 -3.31 -11.74 -39.36
CA TRP A 467 -2.50 -10.84 -40.19
C TRP A 467 -1.76 -9.81 -39.31
N PRO A 468 -0.55 -9.39 -39.73
CA PRO A 468 0.38 -10.08 -40.61
C PRO A 468 0.93 -11.36 -39.95
N ARG A 469 1.21 -12.40 -40.73
CA ARG A 469 1.79 -13.65 -40.25
C ARG A 469 3.31 -13.52 -40.20
N LEU A 470 3.87 -13.36 -38.99
CA LEU A 470 5.29 -13.14 -38.77
C LEU A 470 6.12 -14.41 -38.71
N SER A 471 5.53 -15.57 -38.49
CA SER A 471 6.26 -16.83 -38.42
C SER A 471 5.68 -17.92 -39.34
N ARG A 472 6.50 -18.45 -40.23
CA ARG A 472 6.21 -19.70 -40.96
C ARG A 472 6.23 -20.94 -40.04
N ARG A 473 6.96 -20.87 -38.90
CA ARG A 473 7.04 -21.94 -37.88
C ARG A 473 5.80 -22.07 -37.01
N ALA A 474 4.97 -21.04 -36.86
CA ALA A 474 3.67 -21.13 -36.20
C ALA A 474 2.65 -22.01 -36.95
N ARG A 475 3.09 -22.69 -38.01
CA ARG A 475 2.34 -23.68 -38.75
C ARG A 475 2.37 -25.07 -38.11
N THR A 476 3.25 -25.26 -37.14
CA THR A 476 3.42 -26.54 -36.44
C THR A 476 2.62 -26.55 -35.14
N ASP A 477 1.44 -27.11 -35.21
CA ASP A 477 0.92 -28.10 -34.26
C ASP A 477 0.82 -27.71 -32.77
N THR A 478 -0.13 -26.83 -32.45
CA THR A 478 -0.64 -26.79 -31.07
C THR A 478 -2.06 -27.37 -30.91
N ALA A 479 -2.55 -28.13 -31.86
CA ALA A 479 -3.96 -28.54 -31.88
C ALA A 479 -4.27 -30.02 -32.05
N HIS A 480 -3.27 -30.90 -32.15
CA HIS A 480 -3.49 -32.35 -32.08
C HIS A 480 -2.32 -32.98 -31.34
N ASP A 481 -2.59 -33.84 -30.37
CA ASP A 481 -1.69 -34.62 -29.54
C ASP A 481 -0.26 -34.71 -30.13
N PRO A 482 0.65 -33.78 -29.76
CA PRO A 482 1.97 -33.74 -30.36
C PRO A 482 2.84 -34.81 -29.70
N LYS A 483 2.62 -36.09 -30.08
CA LYS A 483 3.52 -37.17 -29.72
C LYS A 483 4.90 -36.84 -30.25
N GLY A 484 5.87 -36.62 -29.32
CA GLY A 484 7.25 -36.27 -29.64
C GLY A 484 7.68 -34.82 -29.38
N GLY A 485 6.77 -33.91 -28.95
CA GLY A 485 7.08 -32.51 -28.58
C GLY A 485 7.84 -32.38 -27.27
N PHE A 486 8.23 -31.12 -26.94
CA PHE A 486 8.89 -30.78 -25.68
C PHE A 486 8.05 -31.20 -24.46
N TRP A 487 6.76 -30.84 -24.44
CA TRP A 487 5.83 -31.18 -23.36
C TRP A 487 5.57 -32.69 -23.24
N ASP A 488 5.51 -33.44 -24.36
CA ASP A 488 5.38 -34.89 -24.33
C ASP A 488 6.60 -35.56 -23.68
N ARG A 489 7.80 -35.02 -23.90
CA ARG A 489 9.03 -35.53 -23.27
C ARG A 489 9.03 -35.27 -21.74
N ILE A 490 8.61 -34.08 -21.30
CA ILE A 490 8.49 -33.74 -19.87
C ILE A 490 7.44 -34.65 -19.25
N THR A 491 6.23 -34.71 -19.82
CA THR A 491 5.14 -35.55 -19.33
C THR A 491 5.56 -36.97 -19.11
N ARG A 492 6.19 -37.59 -20.12
CA ARG A 492 6.68 -38.98 -20.02
C ARG A 492 7.72 -39.19 -18.92
N ARG A 493 8.64 -38.23 -18.72
CA ARG A 493 9.63 -38.30 -17.63
C ARG A 493 8.99 -38.21 -16.26
N VAL A 494 8.07 -37.27 -16.09
CA VAL A 494 7.34 -37.09 -14.84
C VAL A 494 6.47 -38.30 -14.51
N MET A 495 5.74 -38.82 -15.50
CA MET A 495 4.88 -39.98 -15.35
C MET A 495 5.69 -41.28 -15.10
N ALA A 496 6.92 -41.36 -15.59
CA ALA A 496 7.79 -42.52 -15.37
C ALA A 496 8.40 -42.56 -13.94
N ARG A 497 8.66 -41.39 -13.31
CA ARG A 497 9.31 -41.30 -11.98
C ARG A 497 8.54 -40.31 -11.07
N PRO A 498 7.26 -40.53 -10.78
CA PRO A 498 6.41 -39.54 -10.14
C PRO A 498 6.88 -39.18 -8.70
N VAL A 499 7.39 -40.17 -7.94
CA VAL A 499 7.90 -39.91 -6.58
C VAL A 499 9.10 -38.94 -6.57
N VAL A 500 10.03 -39.13 -7.53
CA VAL A 500 11.23 -38.26 -7.59
C VAL A 500 10.84 -36.83 -7.91
N PHE A 501 9.93 -36.61 -8.89
CA PHE A 501 9.49 -35.28 -9.25
C PHE A 501 8.62 -34.63 -8.15
N LEU A 502 7.78 -35.41 -7.45
CA LEU A 502 7.02 -34.94 -6.31
C LEU A 502 7.96 -34.43 -5.20
N VAL A 503 8.88 -35.29 -4.74
CA VAL A 503 9.81 -34.95 -3.65
C VAL A 503 10.71 -33.78 -4.05
N ALA A 504 11.30 -33.80 -5.24
CA ALA A 504 12.15 -32.71 -5.71
C ALA A 504 11.39 -31.36 -5.78
N SER A 505 10.14 -31.36 -6.26
CA SER A 505 9.32 -30.14 -6.32
C SER A 505 8.95 -29.64 -4.92
N VAL A 506 8.57 -30.54 -4.00
CA VAL A 506 8.26 -30.19 -2.60
C VAL A 506 9.50 -29.64 -1.87
N LEU A 507 10.66 -30.27 -2.07
CA LEU A 507 11.90 -29.79 -1.49
C LEU A 507 12.32 -28.42 -2.07
N ALA A 508 12.22 -28.23 -3.38
CA ALA A 508 12.58 -26.98 -4.02
C ALA A 508 11.68 -25.82 -3.56
N LEU A 509 10.36 -26.01 -3.56
CA LEU A 509 9.42 -24.98 -3.09
C LEU A 509 9.47 -24.82 -1.57
N GLY A 510 9.61 -25.91 -0.82
CA GLY A 510 9.69 -25.90 0.64
C GLY A 510 10.97 -25.23 1.17
N SER A 511 12.13 -25.47 0.52
CA SER A 511 13.38 -24.80 0.90
C SER A 511 13.32 -23.29 0.67
N LEU A 512 12.69 -22.86 -0.43
CA LEU A 512 12.47 -21.45 -0.67
C LEU A 512 11.43 -20.87 0.29
N GLY A 513 10.34 -21.61 0.54
CA GLY A 513 9.31 -21.21 1.50
C GLY A 513 9.81 -21.16 2.96
N ALA A 514 10.91 -21.82 3.30
CA ALA A 514 11.49 -21.74 4.63
C ALA A 514 11.98 -20.34 5.00
N PHE A 515 12.35 -19.51 4.02
CA PHE A 515 12.71 -18.11 4.26
C PHE A 515 11.51 -17.25 4.71
N TYR A 516 10.27 -17.69 4.51
CA TYR A 516 9.09 -17.04 5.07
C TYR A 516 9.16 -16.88 6.60
N PHE A 517 9.77 -17.83 7.32
CA PHE A 517 9.92 -17.75 8.78
C PHE A 517 10.92 -16.67 9.25
N GLN A 518 11.65 -16.07 8.33
CA GLN A 518 12.55 -14.94 8.59
C GLN A 518 11.96 -13.61 8.09
N LEU A 519 10.71 -13.63 7.60
CA LEU A 519 10.04 -12.45 7.10
C LEU A 519 9.69 -11.52 8.26
N GLU A 520 10.32 -10.38 8.32
CA GLU A 520 9.96 -9.27 9.17
C GLU A 520 9.01 -8.35 8.42
N ARG A 521 7.94 -7.94 9.10
CA ARG A 521 6.90 -7.09 8.52
C ARG A 521 6.99 -5.70 9.11
N GLY A 522 6.89 -4.73 8.25
CA GLY A 522 6.97 -3.33 8.60
C GLY A 522 6.39 -2.47 7.48
N THR A 523 6.86 -1.27 7.37
CA THR A 523 6.58 -0.42 6.22
C THR A 523 7.88 -0.12 5.50
N SER A 524 7.87 -0.27 4.18
CA SER A 524 8.87 0.33 3.31
C SER A 524 8.43 1.74 2.86
N ALA A 525 7.25 2.21 3.31
CA ALA A 525 6.82 3.60 3.12
C ALA A 525 7.65 4.57 3.99
N ASN A 526 8.65 4.06 4.70
CA ASN A 526 9.71 4.86 5.30
C ASN A 526 10.48 5.60 4.20
N ILE A 527 11.14 6.64 4.62
CA ILE A 527 12.05 7.45 3.83
C ILE A 527 13.10 6.63 3.08
N SER A 528 13.43 5.43 3.59
CA SER A 528 14.29 4.46 2.90
C SER A 528 13.70 3.92 1.60
N ALA A 529 12.37 4.00 1.41
CA ALA A 529 11.70 3.59 0.18
C ALA A 529 11.84 4.60 -0.97
N LEU A 530 12.09 5.87 -0.65
CA LEU A 530 12.36 6.89 -1.65
C LEU A 530 13.77 6.69 -2.22
N PRO A 531 13.98 6.87 -3.54
CA PRO A 531 15.33 6.92 -4.13
C PRO A 531 16.19 8.03 -3.53
N ASP A 532 17.49 7.78 -3.41
CA ASP A 532 18.44 8.73 -2.78
C ASP A 532 18.55 10.09 -3.49
N GLU A 533 18.03 10.19 -4.70
CA GLU A 533 18.01 11.43 -5.50
C GLU A 533 16.97 12.46 -5.04
N PHE A 534 16.02 12.07 -4.18
CA PHE A 534 14.94 12.95 -3.72
C PHE A 534 15.39 13.86 -2.59
N GLU A 535 15.03 15.14 -2.71
CA GLU A 535 15.36 16.20 -1.77
C GLU A 535 14.81 15.91 -0.38
N SER A 536 13.55 15.50 -0.28
CA SER A 536 12.89 15.17 1.00
C SER A 536 13.62 14.05 1.75
N LYS A 537 14.13 13.02 1.05
CA LYS A 537 14.92 11.95 1.65
C LYS A 537 16.26 12.48 2.18
N GLN A 538 16.99 13.24 1.39
CA GLN A 538 18.30 13.78 1.80
C GLN A 538 18.16 14.71 3.00
N ALA A 539 17.16 15.59 2.97
CA ALA A 539 16.86 16.51 4.05
C ALA A 539 16.47 15.77 5.34
N PHE A 540 15.60 14.76 5.25
CA PHE A 540 15.21 13.97 6.43
C PHE A 540 16.37 13.15 6.99
N LEU A 541 17.19 12.53 6.15
CA LEU A 541 18.38 11.83 6.64
C LEU A 541 19.35 12.78 7.36
N THR A 542 19.38 14.05 6.96
CA THR A 542 20.14 15.10 7.65
C THR A 542 19.51 15.39 9.02
N LEU A 543 18.16 15.49 9.09
CA LEU A 543 17.42 15.64 10.36
C LEU A 543 17.73 14.49 11.35
N VAL A 544 17.67 13.26 10.87
CA VAL A 544 17.94 12.08 11.71
C VAL A 544 19.40 12.07 12.19
N ARG A 545 20.36 12.34 11.29
CA ARG A 545 21.79 12.19 11.60
C ARG A 545 22.34 13.31 12.46
N GLU A 546 21.92 14.55 12.19
CA GLU A 546 22.53 15.73 12.78
C GLU A 546 21.76 16.28 14.00
N PHE A 547 20.45 15.96 14.07
CA PHE A 547 19.57 16.45 15.15
C PHE A 547 19.02 15.34 16.04
N ASN A 548 19.29 14.07 15.74
CA ASN A 548 18.69 12.91 16.41
C ASN A 548 17.14 12.98 16.44
N ALA A 549 16.58 13.58 15.40
CA ALA A 549 15.20 14.00 15.33
C ALA A 549 14.25 12.96 14.74
N GLY A 550 14.66 11.70 14.59
CA GLY A 550 13.82 10.66 14.00
C GLY A 550 12.48 10.50 14.71
N GLY A 551 12.47 10.57 16.03
CA GLY A 551 11.23 10.55 16.83
C GLY A 551 10.54 11.91 16.99
N VAL A 552 11.20 13.02 16.66
CA VAL A 552 10.60 14.37 16.79
C VAL A 552 9.65 14.67 15.64
N THR A 553 9.91 14.06 14.47
CA THR A 553 9.04 14.22 13.29
C THR A 553 7.76 13.38 13.36
N ASP A 554 7.72 12.35 14.21
CA ASP A 554 6.55 11.49 14.42
C ASP A 554 6.44 11.07 15.88
N PRO A 555 5.96 11.97 16.77
CA PRO A 555 5.80 11.69 18.19
C PRO A 555 4.67 10.70 18.45
N ILE A 556 4.86 9.83 19.43
CA ILE A 556 3.76 9.09 20.02
C ILE A 556 2.92 10.05 20.84
N GLN A 557 1.64 10.16 20.54
CA GLN A 557 0.71 11.06 21.22
C GLN A 557 -0.09 10.29 22.28
N ILE A 558 0.16 10.55 23.54
CA ILE A 558 -0.60 9.98 24.66
C ILE A 558 -1.68 11.00 25.02
N VAL A 559 -2.90 10.71 24.57
CA VAL A 559 -4.07 11.59 24.72
C VAL A 559 -4.83 11.19 25.97
N VAL A 560 -4.88 12.08 26.95
CA VAL A 560 -5.62 11.92 28.20
C VAL A 560 -6.91 12.72 28.10
N SER A 561 -8.06 12.04 28.06
CA SER A 561 -9.39 12.65 27.91
C SER A 561 -10.21 12.49 29.18
N GLY A 562 -10.77 13.57 29.71
CA GLY A 562 -11.52 13.69 30.94
C GLY A 562 -11.07 14.92 31.75
N ASP A 563 -11.38 15.02 33.05
CA ASP A 563 -10.92 16.16 33.87
C ASP A 563 -9.42 16.04 34.17
N VAL A 564 -8.60 16.64 33.30
CA VAL A 564 -7.14 16.62 33.41
C VAL A 564 -6.59 17.59 34.45
N THR A 565 -7.47 18.40 35.05
CA THR A 565 -7.08 19.37 36.07
C THR A 565 -6.96 18.79 37.49
N THR A 566 -7.47 17.55 37.67
CA THR A 566 -7.45 16.89 38.97
C THR A 566 -6.02 16.56 39.44
N PRO A 567 -5.74 16.67 40.76
CA PRO A 567 -4.39 16.37 41.27
C PRO A 567 -3.89 14.97 41.02
N ASP A 568 -4.82 14.02 40.89
CA ASP A 568 -4.50 12.59 40.64
C ASP A 568 -4.03 12.38 39.21
N VAL A 569 -4.74 12.95 38.22
CA VAL A 569 -4.35 12.96 36.83
C VAL A 569 -3.01 13.67 36.62
N GLN A 570 -2.84 14.85 37.23
CA GLN A 570 -1.59 15.60 37.14
C GLN A 570 -0.39 14.79 37.71
N ARG A 571 -0.62 14.03 38.78
CA ARG A 571 0.41 13.13 39.34
C ARG A 571 0.71 11.99 38.39
N ALA A 572 -0.31 11.38 37.77
CA ALA A 572 -0.14 10.33 36.80
C ALA A 572 0.65 10.83 35.57
N VAL A 573 0.29 11.97 34.99
CA VAL A 573 1.02 12.56 33.84
C VAL A 573 2.47 12.86 34.20
N LYS A 574 2.74 13.38 35.42
CA LYS A 574 4.11 13.59 35.89
C LYS A 574 4.88 12.28 36.08
N ASN A 575 4.22 11.20 36.52
CA ASN A 575 4.81 9.90 36.63
C ASN A 575 5.11 9.32 35.26
N LEU A 576 4.18 9.47 34.29
CA LEU A 576 4.40 9.10 32.90
C LEU A 576 5.66 9.75 32.35
N GLY A 577 5.81 11.07 32.52
CA GLY A 577 7.00 11.80 32.08
C GLY A 577 8.29 11.29 32.70
N ARG A 578 8.25 10.88 33.99
CA ARG A 578 9.42 10.28 34.64
C ARG A 578 9.74 8.89 34.12
N THR A 579 8.73 8.06 33.89
CA THR A 579 8.91 6.71 33.34
C THR A 579 9.50 6.80 31.93
N ILE A 580 8.95 7.65 31.05
CA ILE A 580 9.48 7.87 29.70
C ILE A 580 10.92 8.41 29.73
N ALA A 581 11.24 9.35 30.63
CA ALA A 581 12.60 9.90 30.76
C ALA A 581 13.64 8.92 31.32
N GLN A 582 13.23 7.81 31.93
CA GLN A 582 14.09 6.76 32.45
C GLN A 582 14.24 5.56 31.53
N ASP A 583 13.48 5.52 30.44
CA ASP A 583 13.51 4.45 29.46
C ASP A 583 14.35 4.87 28.25
N ASP A 584 15.43 4.14 27.98
CA ASP A 584 16.37 4.39 26.88
C ASP A 584 15.72 4.27 25.48
N ALA A 585 14.53 3.68 25.39
CA ALA A 585 13.77 3.60 24.15
C ALA A 585 13.19 4.96 23.72
N PHE A 586 13.15 5.93 24.63
CA PHE A 586 12.65 7.29 24.38
C PHE A 586 13.78 8.34 24.44
N ALA A 587 13.76 9.27 23.53
CA ALA A 587 14.59 10.48 23.57
C ALA A 587 14.04 11.54 24.54
N GLY A 588 12.86 11.31 25.11
CA GLY A 588 12.15 12.19 26.03
C GLY A 588 10.68 12.34 25.70
N GLY A 589 10.03 13.29 26.35
CA GLY A 589 8.64 13.62 26.09
C GLY A 589 8.20 14.87 26.85
N SER A 590 7.13 15.50 26.38
CA SER A 590 6.56 16.71 26.96
C SER A 590 5.07 16.82 26.73
N ILE A 591 4.39 17.64 27.52
CA ILE A 591 3.01 18.04 27.21
C ILE A 591 3.07 19.01 26.05
N THR A 592 2.40 18.67 24.94
CA THR A 592 2.40 19.46 23.70
C THR A 592 1.10 20.24 23.49
N ALA A 593 -0.01 19.74 24.02
CA ALA A 593 -1.29 20.45 23.96
C ALA A 593 -2.15 20.18 25.20
N GLN A 594 -2.97 21.11 25.53
CA GLN A 594 -4.02 20.97 26.54
C GLN A 594 -5.23 21.81 26.12
N ALA A 595 -6.42 21.20 26.16
CA ALA A 595 -7.64 21.90 25.82
C ALA A 595 -7.95 22.98 26.88
N ASP A 596 -8.49 24.11 26.46
CA ASP A 596 -8.77 25.26 27.27
C ASP A 596 -9.73 25.01 28.45
N ASP A 597 -10.66 24.09 28.24
CA ASP A 597 -11.66 23.65 29.21
C ASP A 597 -11.12 22.60 30.21
N GLY A 598 -9.86 22.19 30.06
CA GLY A 598 -9.23 21.21 30.93
C GLY A 598 -9.76 19.76 30.72
N THR A 599 -10.37 19.46 29.56
CA THR A 599 -10.96 18.15 29.26
C THR A 599 -9.99 17.22 28.54
N VAL A 600 -8.96 17.76 27.88
CA VAL A 600 -7.97 16.96 27.13
C VAL A 600 -6.55 17.45 27.37
N LEU A 601 -5.62 16.54 27.53
CA LEU A 601 -4.18 16.79 27.57
C LEU A 601 -3.46 15.82 26.63
N VAL A 602 -2.52 16.36 25.85
CA VAL A 602 -1.66 15.57 24.95
C VAL A 602 -0.23 15.56 25.50
N TYR A 603 0.26 14.36 25.77
CA TYR A 603 1.66 14.14 26.09
C TYR A 603 2.35 13.49 24.91
N SER A 604 3.30 14.17 24.27
CA SER A 604 4.09 13.65 23.17
C SER A 604 5.35 12.98 23.69
N ALA A 605 5.55 11.72 23.36
CA ALA A 605 6.74 10.92 23.66
C ALA A 605 7.55 10.71 22.38
N TYR A 606 8.84 10.97 22.42
CA TYR A 606 9.73 10.90 21.28
C TYR A 606 10.57 9.63 21.36
N LEU A 607 10.49 8.76 20.37
CA LEU A 607 11.32 7.55 20.28
C LEU A 607 12.78 7.91 20.03
N ALA A 608 13.70 7.13 20.63
CA ALA A 608 15.14 7.34 20.48
C ALA A 608 15.72 6.92 19.13
N GLY A 609 14.92 6.33 18.25
CA GLY A 609 15.34 5.83 16.93
C GLY A 609 14.29 6.07 15.86
N ASP A 610 14.38 5.31 14.76
CA ASP A 610 13.36 5.32 13.72
C ASP A 610 12.04 4.73 14.27
N PRO A 611 10.93 5.51 14.25
CA PRO A 611 9.65 5.10 14.83
C PRO A 611 9.00 3.91 14.10
N TYR A 612 9.47 3.54 12.91
CA TYR A 612 8.88 2.49 12.08
C TYR A 612 9.67 1.19 12.06
N THR A 613 10.45 0.92 13.11
CA THR A 613 11.20 -0.33 13.27
C THR A 613 10.53 -1.30 14.24
N GLY A 614 10.88 -2.57 14.17
CA GLY A 614 10.37 -3.62 15.09
C GLY A 614 10.51 -3.26 16.57
N PRO A 615 11.69 -2.83 17.04
CA PRO A 615 11.88 -2.39 18.43
C PRO A 615 10.96 -1.23 18.83
N SER A 616 10.74 -0.26 17.93
CA SER A 616 9.84 0.87 18.17
C SER A 616 8.38 0.42 18.30
N PHE A 617 7.95 -0.52 17.46
CA PHE A 617 6.61 -1.12 17.55
C PHE A 617 6.40 -1.87 18.87
N ASP A 618 7.39 -2.59 19.34
CA ASP A 618 7.33 -3.28 20.63
C ASP A 618 7.27 -2.28 21.79
N THR A 619 8.02 -1.18 21.72
CA THR A 619 7.94 -0.08 22.69
C THR A 619 6.54 0.53 22.75
N ILE A 620 5.88 0.75 21.59
CA ILE A 620 4.50 1.26 21.55
C ILE A 620 3.52 0.26 22.16
N ARG A 621 3.67 -1.03 21.89
CA ARG A 621 2.85 -2.09 22.50
C ARG A 621 3.04 -2.16 24.01
N ASP A 622 4.28 -2.06 24.49
CA ASP A 622 4.60 -2.04 25.91
C ASP A 622 4.07 -0.79 26.60
N LEU A 623 4.11 0.37 25.93
CA LEU A 623 3.52 1.61 26.42
C LEU A 623 2.01 1.43 26.66
N ARG A 624 1.30 0.81 25.73
CA ARG A 624 -0.16 0.54 25.83
C ARG A 624 -0.49 -0.56 26.83
N ALA A 625 0.27 -1.66 26.83
CA ALA A 625 -0.06 -2.83 27.62
C ALA A 625 0.35 -2.73 29.09
N SER A 626 1.42 -2.01 29.40
CA SER A 626 2.02 -1.98 30.72
C SER A 626 2.21 -0.58 31.29
N THR A 627 2.84 0.34 30.55
CA THR A 627 3.28 1.64 31.10
C THR A 627 2.07 2.53 31.38
N VAL A 628 1.21 2.79 30.40
CA VAL A 628 0.01 3.64 30.58
C VAL A 628 -0.92 3.06 31.64
N PRO A 629 -1.32 1.77 31.61
CA PRO A 629 -2.16 1.22 32.66
C PRO A 629 -1.55 1.31 34.05
N SER A 630 -0.25 1.08 34.20
CA SER A 630 0.41 1.14 35.53
C SER A 630 0.50 2.55 36.11
N VAL A 631 0.68 3.56 35.24
CA VAL A 631 0.79 4.97 35.65
C VAL A 631 -0.56 5.57 35.99
N PHE A 632 -1.63 5.17 35.30
CA PHE A 632 -2.99 5.66 35.51
C PHE A 632 -3.84 4.71 36.36
N ASP A 633 -3.23 3.71 37.03
CA ASP A 633 -3.93 2.81 37.94
C ASP A 633 -4.60 3.59 39.08
N GLY A 634 -5.90 3.34 39.27
CA GLY A 634 -6.72 4.07 40.26
C GLY A 634 -7.16 5.48 39.84
N VAL A 635 -6.97 5.89 38.59
CA VAL A 635 -7.44 7.17 38.03
C VAL A 635 -8.60 6.93 37.05
N ASP A 636 -9.79 6.64 37.61
CA ASP A 636 -10.98 6.31 36.81
C ASP A 636 -11.65 7.52 36.12
N SER A 637 -11.18 8.75 36.40
CA SER A 637 -11.77 10.00 35.90
C SER A 637 -11.38 10.34 34.47
N VAL A 638 -10.42 9.63 33.84
CA VAL A 638 -9.92 9.89 32.51
C VAL A 638 -9.79 8.62 31.70
N GLN A 639 -9.86 8.78 30.38
CA GLN A 639 -9.51 7.75 29.41
C GLN A 639 -8.18 8.16 28.75
N VAL A 640 -7.31 7.18 28.55
CA VAL A 640 -5.99 7.45 27.97
C VAL A 640 -5.82 6.61 26.71
N TYR A 641 -5.54 7.28 25.62
CA TYR A 641 -5.31 6.66 24.30
C TYR A 641 -3.89 6.92 23.83
N VAL A 642 -3.29 5.97 23.15
CA VAL A 642 -1.96 6.10 22.56
C VAL A 642 -2.10 6.19 21.05
N GLY A 643 -1.89 7.37 20.50
CA GLY A 643 -2.01 7.75 19.10
C GLY A 643 -0.68 8.20 18.47
N GLY A 644 -0.79 8.87 17.35
CA GLY A 644 0.31 9.23 16.47
C GLY A 644 0.46 8.24 15.30
N ASN A 645 1.17 8.62 14.23
CA ASN A 645 1.24 7.82 13.00
C ASN A 645 1.90 6.45 13.22
N SER A 646 3.00 6.40 13.99
CA SER A 646 3.67 5.14 14.35
C SER A 646 2.78 4.22 15.18
N ALA A 647 1.95 4.77 16.09
CA ALA A 647 0.97 3.99 16.85
C ALA A 647 -0.16 3.48 15.97
N GLY A 648 -0.64 4.28 15.01
CA GLY A 648 -1.60 3.86 13.98
C GLY A 648 -1.05 2.75 13.10
N PHE A 649 0.25 2.79 12.79
CA PHE A 649 0.89 1.72 12.05
C PHE A 649 0.99 0.40 12.85
N VAL A 650 1.22 0.47 14.17
CA VAL A 650 1.14 -0.70 15.06
C VAL A 650 -0.27 -1.30 15.05
N ASP A 651 -1.32 -0.48 15.11
CA ASP A 651 -2.70 -0.94 15.00
C ASP A 651 -2.98 -1.62 13.65
N PHE A 652 -2.45 -1.06 12.57
CA PHE A 652 -2.51 -1.67 11.24
C PHE A 652 -1.85 -3.05 11.20
N LEU A 653 -0.64 -3.21 11.78
CA LEU A 653 0.07 -4.49 11.88
C LEU A 653 -0.75 -5.51 12.66
N ASP A 654 -1.26 -5.13 13.84
CA ASP A 654 -1.98 -6.02 14.74
C ASP A 654 -3.32 -6.48 14.12
N ILE A 655 -4.01 -5.58 13.40
CA ILE A 655 -5.21 -5.92 12.63
C ILE A 655 -4.85 -6.86 11.46
N ALA A 656 -3.81 -6.56 10.69
CA ALA A 656 -3.37 -7.41 9.59
C ALA A 656 -3.05 -8.83 10.08
N ASP A 657 -2.36 -8.97 11.21
CA ASP A 657 -2.01 -10.25 11.82
C ASP A 657 -3.22 -11.04 12.29
N ARG A 658 -4.15 -10.37 12.95
CA ARG A 658 -5.37 -11.01 13.44
C ARG A 658 -6.27 -11.47 12.30
N TYR A 659 -6.47 -10.63 11.31
CA TYR A 659 -7.39 -10.91 10.19
C TYR A 659 -6.78 -11.81 9.12
N GLN A 660 -5.45 -11.92 9.03
CA GLN A 660 -4.77 -12.84 8.11
C GLN A 660 -5.32 -14.26 8.22
N TRP A 661 -5.50 -14.79 9.44
CA TRP A 661 -6.02 -16.14 9.66
C TRP A 661 -7.51 -16.27 9.29
N ILE A 662 -8.29 -15.23 9.49
CA ILE A 662 -9.70 -15.18 9.11
C ILE A 662 -9.85 -15.21 7.59
N VAL A 663 -9.10 -14.36 6.89
CA VAL A 663 -9.09 -14.31 5.42
C VAL A 663 -8.58 -15.63 4.84
N LEU A 664 -7.49 -16.18 5.39
CA LEU A 664 -6.96 -17.48 4.99
C LEU A 664 -8.03 -18.57 5.10
N ALA A 665 -8.69 -18.70 6.26
CA ALA A 665 -9.73 -19.69 6.49
C ALA A 665 -10.92 -19.49 5.53
N PHE A 666 -11.34 -18.24 5.32
CA PHE A 666 -12.44 -17.90 4.40
C PHE A 666 -12.12 -18.33 2.95
N VAL A 667 -10.99 -17.89 2.43
CA VAL A 667 -10.58 -18.18 1.04
C VAL A 667 -10.37 -19.68 0.82
N LEU A 668 -9.70 -20.37 1.76
CA LEU A 668 -9.48 -21.81 1.65
C LEU A 668 -10.78 -22.59 1.72
N THR A 669 -11.69 -22.23 2.64
CA THR A 669 -12.99 -22.89 2.77
C THR A 669 -13.84 -22.71 1.52
N LEU A 670 -13.93 -21.48 1.02
CA LEU A 670 -14.73 -21.17 -0.16
C LEU A 670 -14.19 -21.87 -1.42
N SER A 671 -12.87 -21.87 -1.59
CA SER A 671 -12.21 -22.58 -2.68
C SER A 671 -12.38 -24.09 -2.59
N PHE A 672 -12.27 -24.64 -1.37
CA PHE A 672 -12.54 -26.07 -1.14
C PHE A 672 -13.97 -26.45 -1.55
N LEU A 673 -14.96 -25.66 -1.13
CA LEU A 673 -16.36 -25.89 -1.49
C LEU A 673 -16.58 -25.80 -3.01
N LEU A 674 -16.07 -24.73 -3.64
CA LEU A 674 -16.20 -24.52 -5.08
C LEU A 674 -15.60 -25.69 -5.88
N LEU A 675 -14.36 -26.07 -5.58
CA LEU A 675 -13.70 -27.17 -6.29
C LEU A 675 -14.36 -28.51 -6.02
N THR A 676 -14.87 -28.74 -4.79
CA THR A 676 -15.61 -29.97 -4.48
C THR A 676 -16.86 -30.08 -5.34
N VAL A 677 -17.59 -29.00 -5.53
CA VAL A 677 -18.78 -28.96 -6.39
C VAL A 677 -18.41 -29.15 -7.86
N VAL A 678 -17.38 -28.44 -8.34
CA VAL A 678 -16.96 -28.48 -9.77
C VAL A 678 -16.45 -29.85 -10.15
N PHE A 679 -15.52 -30.44 -9.38
CA PHE A 679 -14.88 -31.71 -9.70
C PHE A 679 -15.55 -32.95 -9.09
N ARG A 680 -16.51 -32.76 -8.20
CA ARG A 680 -17.18 -33.87 -7.47
C ARG A 680 -16.15 -34.81 -6.85
N SER A 681 -15.19 -34.24 -6.14
CA SER A 681 -14.12 -34.94 -5.44
C SER A 681 -13.74 -34.16 -4.17
N LEU A 682 -13.32 -34.86 -3.11
CA LEU A 682 -12.71 -34.25 -1.94
C LEU A 682 -11.19 -34.19 -2.02
N VAL A 683 -10.58 -35.11 -2.73
CA VAL A 683 -9.12 -35.24 -2.82
C VAL A 683 -8.51 -34.16 -3.73
N VAL A 684 -9.17 -33.82 -4.82
CA VAL A 684 -8.72 -32.77 -5.75
C VAL A 684 -8.61 -31.42 -5.07
N PRO A 685 -9.63 -30.89 -4.34
CA PRO A 685 -9.53 -29.63 -3.62
C PRO A 685 -8.44 -29.60 -2.55
N ILE A 686 -8.35 -30.64 -1.72
CA ILE A 686 -7.32 -30.72 -0.66
C ILE A 686 -5.92 -30.62 -1.29
N LYS A 687 -5.67 -31.41 -2.32
CA LYS A 687 -4.38 -31.40 -3.02
C LYS A 687 -4.09 -30.03 -3.65
N ALA A 688 -5.07 -29.42 -4.33
CA ALA A 688 -4.93 -28.11 -4.95
C ALA A 688 -4.58 -27.03 -3.93
N ILE A 689 -5.27 -27.02 -2.79
CA ILE A 689 -5.01 -26.09 -1.69
C ILE A 689 -3.58 -26.24 -1.15
N LEU A 690 -3.16 -27.48 -0.85
CA LEU A 690 -1.81 -27.73 -0.33
C LEU A 690 -0.71 -27.28 -1.32
N MET A 691 -0.91 -27.51 -2.60
CA MET A 691 0.04 -27.10 -3.63
C MET A 691 0.10 -25.58 -3.81
N ASN A 692 -1.05 -24.91 -3.75
CA ASN A 692 -1.11 -23.46 -3.82
C ASN A 692 -0.48 -22.82 -2.59
N LEU A 693 -0.74 -23.33 -1.38
CA LEU A 693 -0.09 -22.85 -0.16
C LEU A 693 1.43 -22.99 -0.24
N LEU A 694 1.92 -24.10 -0.78
CA LEU A 694 3.36 -24.30 -0.98
C LEU A 694 3.95 -23.32 -1.99
N SER A 695 3.21 -22.99 -3.06
CA SER A 695 3.63 -21.99 -4.06
C SER A 695 3.65 -20.58 -3.46
N VAL A 696 2.63 -20.22 -2.66
CA VAL A 696 2.55 -18.93 -1.96
C VAL A 696 3.69 -18.78 -0.95
N ALA A 697 3.94 -19.82 -0.14
CA ALA A 697 5.05 -19.82 0.81
C ALA A 697 6.41 -19.65 0.11
N ALA A 698 6.60 -20.32 -1.04
CA ALA A 698 7.81 -20.14 -1.84
C ALA A 698 7.94 -18.73 -2.42
N ALA A 699 6.83 -18.10 -2.82
CA ALA A 699 6.84 -16.71 -3.28
C ALA A 699 7.22 -15.72 -2.16
N TYR A 700 6.66 -15.91 -0.96
CA TYR A 700 7.07 -15.11 0.21
C TYR A 700 8.54 -15.29 0.55
N GLY A 701 9.00 -16.55 0.56
CA GLY A 701 10.41 -16.82 0.78
C GLY A 701 11.32 -16.21 -0.28
N ALA A 702 10.88 -16.11 -1.53
CA ALA A 702 11.64 -15.43 -2.59
C ALA A 702 11.68 -13.91 -2.37
N VAL A 703 10.58 -13.30 -1.96
CA VAL A 703 10.53 -11.86 -1.61
C VAL A 703 11.47 -11.58 -0.43
N THR A 704 11.38 -12.36 0.65
CA THR A 704 12.26 -12.24 1.82
C THR A 704 13.74 -12.40 1.42
N LEU A 705 14.05 -13.42 0.61
CA LEU A 705 15.41 -13.73 0.18
C LEU A 705 16.04 -12.58 -0.61
N VAL A 706 15.28 -11.94 -1.51
CA VAL A 706 15.78 -10.89 -2.38
C VAL A 706 15.79 -9.54 -1.67
N PHE A 707 14.65 -9.10 -1.15
CA PHE A 707 14.51 -7.75 -0.62
C PHE A 707 15.03 -7.60 0.81
N GLN A 708 14.80 -8.57 1.70
CA GLN A 708 15.23 -8.45 3.09
C GLN A 708 16.66 -8.97 3.30
N LEU A 709 16.98 -10.15 2.74
CA LEU A 709 18.32 -10.73 2.87
C LEU A 709 19.31 -10.27 1.79
N GLY A 710 18.85 -9.62 0.73
CA GLY A 710 19.70 -9.04 -0.33
C GLY A 710 20.28 -10.06 -1.31
N TRP A 711 19.80 -11.30 -1.31
CA TRP A 711 20.34 -12.35 -2.17
C TRP A 711 19.92 -12.16 -3.64
N GLY A 712 20.89 -12.13 -4.53
CA GLY A 712 20.63 -12.03 -5.96
C GLY A 712 20.40 -10.60 -6.47
N ILE A 713 20.44 -9.55 -5.65
CA ILE A 713 20.25 -8.15 -6.09
C ILE A 713 21.19 -7.83 -7.25
N ARG A 714 22.48 -8.14 -7.17
CA ARG A 714 23.45 -7.91 -8.26
C ARG A 714 23.08 -8.61 -9.57
N PHE A 715 22.43 -9.78 -9.52
CA PHE A 715 21.94 -10.45 -10.71
C PHE A 715 20.77 -9.68 -11.32
N PHE A 716 19.84 -9.21 -10.48
CA PHE A 716 18.70 -8.42 -10.94
C PHE A 716 19.14 -7.06 -11.48
N GLU A 717 20.11 -6.40 -10.87
CA GLU A 717 20.73 -5.18 -11.40
C GLU A 717 21.34 -5.39 -12.80
N ALA A 718 22.03 -6.51 -13.00
CA ALA A 718 22.65 -6.83 -14.29
C ALA A 718 21.62 -7.02 -15.44
N ILE A 719 20.36 -7.33 -15.10
CA ILE A 719 19.27 -7.47 -16.07
C ILE A 719 18.30 -6.28 -16.07
N GLY A 720 18.66 -5.19 -15.35
CA GLY A 720 17.99 -3.89 -15.44
C GLY A 720 16.96 -3.59 -14.33
N PHE A 721 16.87 -4.42 -13.28
CA PHE A 721 16.09 -4.11 -12.08
C PHE A 721 16.96 -3.37 -11.06
N ARG A 722 16.37 -2.40 -10.36
CA ARG A 722 17.02 -1.63 -9.29
C ARG A 722 16.43 -2.00 -7.94
N PHE A 723 16.68 -3.23 -7.49
CA PHE A 723 16.19 -3.68 -6.18
C PHE A 723 17.11 -3.18 -5.08
N GLU A 724 16.51 -2.66 -4.03
CA GLU A 724 17.21 -2.25 -2.83
C GLU A 724 16.90 -3.20 -1.68
N ARG A 725 17.86 -3.38 -0.78
CA ARG A 725 17.65 -4.14 0.44
C ARG A 725 16.84 -3.30 1.41
N VAL A 726 15.78 -3.90 1.96
CA VAL A 726 14.93 -3.29 2.99
C VAL A 726 15.05 -4.07 4.31
N GLU A 727 14.80 -3.42 5.42
CA GLU A 727 14.80 -4.07 6.74
C GLU A 727 13.55 -4.94 6.93
N ALA A 728 12.41 -4.49 6.44
CA ALA A 728 11.13 -5.17 6.55
C ALA A 728 10.36 -5.21 5.23
N ILE A 729 9.53 -6.24 5.07
CA ILE A 729 8.60 -6.39 3.94
C ILE A 729 7.29 -5.68 4.30
N GLU A 730 6.66 -5.06 3.31
CA GLU A 730 5.36 -4.40 3.46
C GLU A 730 4.34 -5.27 4.20
N ALA A 731 3.78 -4.76 5.28
CA ALA A 731 2.90 -5.53 6.18
C ALA A 731 1.61 -6.02 5.50
N TRP A 732 1.08 -5.27 4.53
CA TRP A 732 -0.12 -5.63 3.78
C TRP A 732 0.15 -6.68 2.68
N LEU A 733 1.40 -6.78 2.24
CA LEU A 733 1.78 -7.56 1.05
C LEU A 733 1.50 -9.06 1.19
N PRO A 734 1.81 -9.74 2.32
CA PRO A 734 1.52 -11.17 2.44
C PRO A 734 0.04 -11.50 2.26
N LEU A 735 -0.85 -10.76 2.91
CA LEU A 735 -2.28 -11.00 2.81
C LEU A 735 -2.82 -10.75 1.40
N PHE A 736 -2.34 -9.69 0.76
CA PHE A 736 -2.69 -9.34 -0.61
C PHE A 736 -2.17 -10.38 -1.62
N LEU A 737 -0.88 -10.73 -1.55
CA LEU A 737 -0.30 -11.76 -2.41
C LEU A 737 -1.02 -13.10 -2.26
N PHE A 738 -1.32 -13.53 -1.02
CA PHE A 738 -2.07 -14.76 -0.80
C PHE A 738 -3.41 -14.72 -1.54
N SER A 739 -4.19 -13.67 -1.35
CA SER A 739 -5.54 -13.57 -1.90
C SER A 739 -5.54 -13.56 -3.43
N ILE A 740 -4.65 -12.77 -4.05
CA ILE A 740 -4.51 -12.71 -5.51
C ILE A 740 -3.97 -14.02 -6.08
N LEU A 741 -2.88 -14.52 -5.53
CA LEU A 741 -2.24 -15.72 -6.04
C LEU A 741 -3.15 -16.93 -5.94
N PHE A 742 -3.92 -17.02 -4.84
CA PHE A 742 -4.88 -18.09 -4.68
C PHE A 742 -5.99 -18.01 -5.74
N GLY A 743 -6.49 -16.80 -6.04
CA GLY A 743 -7.45 -16.58 -7.11
C GLY A 743 -6.89 -16.93 -8.50
N LEU A 744 -5.75 -16.34 -8.88
CA LEU A 744 -5.12 -16.53 -10.20
C LEU A 744 -4.60 -17.96 -10.43
N SER A 745 -4.03 -18.59 -9.41
CA SER A 745 -3.53 -19.97 -9.53
C SER A 745 -4.67 -20.97 -9.75
N MET A 746 -5.83 -20.73 -9.14
CA MET A 746 -6.97 -21.63 -9.24
C MET A 746 -7.50 -21.74 -10.66
N ASP A 747 -7.45 -20.69 -11.45
CA ASP A 747 -7.95 -20.59 -12.82
C ASP A 747 -7.35 -21.66 -13.74
N TYR A 748 -6.06 -21.72 -13.78
CA TYR A 748 -5.35 -22.69 -14.60
C TYR A 748 -5.42 -24.10 -14.03
N HIS A 749 -5.58 -24.23 -12.71
CA HIS A 749 -5.78 -25.53 -12.07
C HIS A 749 -7.10 -26.15 -12.53
N VAL A 750 -8.16 -25.33 -12.54
CA VAL A 750 -9.48 -25.73 -13.05
C VAL A 750 -9.38 -26.13 -14.53
N PHE A 751 -8.68 -25.35 -15.36
CA PHE A 751 -8.54 -25.63 -16.79
C PHE A 751 -7.82 -26.96 -17.05
N LEU A 752 -6.67 -27.20 -16.39
CA LEU A 752 -5.92 -28.47 -16.52
C LEU A 752 -6.76 -29.67 -16.03
N LEU A 753 -7.36 -29.56 -14.85
CA LEU A 753 -8.13 -30.65 -14.26
C LEU A 753 -9.40 -30.96 -15.03
N THR A 754 -10.04 -29.98 -15.65
CA THR A 754 -11.21 -30.22 -16.51
C THR A 754 -10.84 -31.06 -17.73
N ARG A 755 -9.70 -30.79 -18.37
CA ARG A 755 -9.20 -31.61 -19.48
C ARG A 755 -8.84 -33.03 -19.06
N ILE A 756 -8.21 -33.18 -17.90
CA ILE A 756 -7.92 -34.50 -17.32
C ILE A 756 -9.22 -35.25 -17.02
N ARG A 757 -10.22 -34.57 -16.44
CA ARG A 757 -11.52 -35.18 -16.10
C ARG A 757 -12.28 -35.64 -17.35
N GLU A 758 -12.34 -34.80 -18.39
CA GLU A 758 -12.97 -35.20 -19.68
C GLU A 758 -12.38 -36.48 -20.27
N GLU A 759 -11.04 -36.58 -20.27
CA GLU A 759 -10.38 -37.74 -20.80
C GLU A 759 -10.54 -38.98 -19.91
N TYR A 760 -10.48 -38.77 -18.55
CA TYR A 760 -10.74 -39.84 -17.61
C TYR A 760 -12.16 -40.41 -17.73
N ASP A 761 -13.17 -39.55 -17.93
CA ASP A 761 -14.55 -40.00 -18.10
C ASP A 761 -14.76 -40.83 -19.37
N LYS A 762 -13.92 -40.62 -20.44
CA LYS A 762 -13.92 -41.41 -21.65
C LYS A 762 -13.13 -42.74 -21.53
N THR A 763 -11.91 -42.64 -21.00
CA THR A 763 -10.93 -43.73 -21.02
C THR A 763 -10.95 -44.60 -19.76
N ARG A 764 -11.36 -44.02 -18.63
CA ARG A 764 -11.24 -44.61 -17.29
C ARG A 764 -9.81 -44.98 -16.91
N ASP A 765 -8.81 -44.42 -17.63
CA ASP A 765 -7.40 -44.55 -17.33
C ASP A 765 -6.89 -43.19 -16.82
N ASN A 766 -6.63 -43.13 -15.49
CA ASN A 766 -6.14 -41.90 -14.86
C ASN A 766 -4.76 -41.48 -15.40
N THR A 767 -3.90 -42.46 -15.77
CA THR A 767 -2.54 -42.16 -16.21
C THR A 767 -2.55 -41.49 -17.58
N GLU A 768 -3.29 -42.08 -18.54
CA GLU A 768 -3.42 -41.50 -19.87
C GLU A 768 -4.18 -40.17 -19.84
N ALA A 769 -5.22 -40.06 -19.01
CA ALA A 769 -5.97 -38.83 -18.84
C ALA A 769 -5.07 -37.68 -18.34
N VAL A 770 -4.21 -37.90 -17.33
CA VAL A 770 -3.26 -36.91 -16.84
C VAL A 770 -2.24 -36.53 -17.90
N ALA A 771 -1.70 -37.53 -18.62
CA ALA A 771 -0.74 -37.29 -19.69
C ALA A 771 -1.36 -36.50 -20.85
N TYR A 772 -2.57 -36.84 -21.26
CA TYR A 772 -3.33 -36.11 -22.29
C TYR A 772 -3.63 -34.67 -21.87
N GLY A 773 -4.15 -34.47 -20.65
CA GLY A 773 -4.46 -33.15 -20.12
C GLY A 773 -3.24 -32.22 -20.11
N LEU A 774 -2.10 -32.70 -19.61
CA LEU A 774 -0.87 -31.92 -19.59
C LEU A 774 -0.36 -31.61 -21.01
N ARG A 775 -0.29 -32.58 -21.91
CA ARG A 775 0.16 -32.38 -23.31
C ARG A 775 -0.66 -31.32 -24.05
N THR A 776 -1.97 -31.32 -23.85
CA THR A 776 -2.89 -30.42 -24.57
C THR A 776 -2.98 -29.02 -23.98
N THR A 777 -2.69 -28.85 -22.69
CA THR A 777 -2.87 -27.55 -21.99
C THR A 777 -1.57 -26.82 -21.68
N ALA A 778 -0.44 -27.54 -21.52
CA ALA A 778 0.81 -26.97 -21.06
C ALA A 778 1.31 -25.78 -21.90
N GLY A 779 1.21 -25.86 -23.23
CA GLY A 779 1.63 -24.76 -24.11
C GLY A 779 0.83 -23.49 -23.95
N ILE A 780 -0.48 -23.60 -23.71
CA ILE A 780 -1.36 -22.44 -23.49
C ILE A 780 -1.08 -21.84 -22.11
N ILE A 781 -0.99 -22.71 -21.09
CA ILE A 781 -0.71 -22.28 -19.71
C ILE A 781 0.64 -21.57 -19.60
N THR A 782 1.68 -22.11 -20.24
CA THR A 782 3.01 -21.50 -20.22
C THR A 782 3.04 -20.16 -20.96
N GLY A 783 2.33 -20.04 -22.08
CA GLY A 783 2.21 -18.78 -22.81
C GLY A 783 1.51 -17.70 -21.97
N ALA A 784 0.43 -18.05 -21.30
CA ALA A 784 -0.31 -17.17 -20.41
C ALA A 784 0.54 -16.77 -19.19
N ALA A 785 1.20 -17.73 -18.55
CA ALA A 785 2.09 -17.45 -17.42
C ALA A 785 3.25 -16.53 -17.81
N LEU A 786 3.85 -16.72 -18.99
CA LEU A 786 4.92 -15.84 -19.48
C LEU A 786 4.44 -14.38 -19.63
N ILE A 787 3.21 -14.19 -20.10
CA ILE A 787 2.62 -12.85 -20.22
C ILE A 787 2.43 -12.23 -18.84
N MET A 788 1.85 -12.99 -17.90
CA MET A 788 1.63 -12.47 -16.53
C MET A 788 2.95 -12.18 -15.81
N VAL A 789 3.95 -13.06 -15.91
CA VAL A 789 5.30 -12.82 -15.37
C VAL A 789 5.90 -11.55 -15.97
N THR A 790 5.66 -11.30 -17.24
CA THR A 790 6.12 -10.06 -17.91
C THR A 790 5.41 -8.82 -17.40
N VAL A 791 4.08 -8.89 -17.25
CA VAL A 791 3.28 -7.75 -16.75
C VAL A 791 3.66 -7.44 -15.31
N PHE A 792 3.66 -8.43 -14.42
CA PHE A 792 4.05 -8.24 -13.03
C PHE A 792 5.52 -7.83 -12.87
N GLY A 793 6.41 -8.40 -13.70
CA GLY A 793 7.82 -8.01 -13.75
C GLY A 793 8.05 -6.57 -14.20
N ALA A 794 7.16 -6.01 -15.01
CA ALA A 794 7.21 -4.59 -15.38
C ALA A 794 6.95 -3.67 -14.17
N PHE A 795 6.00 -4.03 -13.29
CA PHE A 795 5.79 -3.33 -12.03
C PHE A 795 6.94 -3.53 -11.04
N ALA A 796 7.57 -4.70 -11.04
CA ALA A 796 8.79 -4.93 -10.26
C ALA A 796 9.99 -4.08 -10.72
N ALA A 797 9.97 -3.55 -11.93
CA ALA A 797 11.01 -2.68 -12.48
C ALA A 797 10.80 -1.19 -12.12
N GLY A 798 9.73 -0.83 -11.40
CA GLY A 798 9.50 0.52 -10.87
C GLY A 798 10.53 0.92 -9.82
N ARG A 799 10.43 2.14 -9.29
CA ARG A 799 11.35 2.71 -8.30
C ARG A 799 10.85 2.55 -6.86
N LEU A 800 9.52 2.47 -6.66
CA LEU A 800 8.94 2.30 -5.32
C LEU A 800 9.08 0.86 -4.82
N GLY A 801 9.69 0.70 -3.64
CA GLY A 801 9.99 -0.59 -3.03
C GLY A 801 8.76 -1.47 -2.79
N ASN A 802 7.62 -0.90 -2.42
CA ASN A 802 6.36 -1.61 -2.21
C ASN A 802 5.83 -2.25 -3.52
N PHE A 803 5.89 -1.52 -4.66
CA PHE A 803 5.50 -2.06 -5.97
C PHE A 803 6.53 -3.04 -6.54
N GLN A 804 7.82 -2.83 -6.25
CA GLN A 804 8.86 -3.80 -6.58
C GLN A 804 8.60 -5.14 -5.90
N GLN A 805 8.37 -5.14 -4.59
CA GLN A 805 8.08 -6.34 -3.79
C GLN A 805 6.82 -7.05 -4.30
N MET A 806 5.75 -6.30 -4.55
CA MET A 806 4.48 -6.82 -5.05
C MET A 806 4.63 -7.43 -6.44
N GLY A 807 5.18 -6.69 -7.40
CA GLY A 807 5.36 -7.13 -8.77
C GLY A 807 6.27 -8.36 -8.88
N PHE A 808 7.40 -8.36 -8.13
CA PHE A 808 8.32 -9.49 -8.05
C PHE A 808 7.66 -10.72 -7.43
N GLY A 809 6.97 -10.55 -6.29
CA GLY A 809 6.28 -11.63 -5.60
C GLY A 809 5.26 -12.32 -6.49
N LEU A 810 4.42 -11.54 -7.21
CA LEU A 810 3.44 -12.05 -8.17
C LEU A 810 4.10 -12.74 -9.38
N ALA A 811 5.14 -12.14 -9.95
CA ALA A 811 5.85 -12.71 -11.10
C ALA A 811 6.49 -14.06 -10.77
N VAL A 812 7.19 -14.13 -9.61
CA VAL A 812 7.84 -15.37 -9.15
C VAL A 812 6.80 -16.44 -8.81
N ALA A 813 5.71 -16.07 -8.14
CA ALA A 813 4.65 -17.00 -7.79
C ALA A 813 4.01 -17.62 -9.02
N VAL A 814 3.64 -16.83 -10.03
CA VAL A 814 3.07 -17.30 -11.29
C VAL A 814 4.06 -18.16 -12.06
N LEU A 815 5.33 -17.78 -12.08
CA LEU A 815 6.39 -18.56 -12.72
C LEU A 815 6.54 -19.95 -12.07
N MET A 816 6.57 -20.01 -10.73
CA MET A 816 6.69 -21.28 -9.98
C MET A 816 5.45 -22.14 -10.15
N ASP A 817 4.26 -21.53 -10.11
CA ASP A 817 3.01 -22.24 -10.28
C ASP A 817 2.90 -22.86 -11.68
N ALA A 818 3.17 -22.12 -12.73
CA ALA A 818 3.10 -22.62 -14.10
C ALA A 818 4.18 -23.68 -14.43
N THR A 819 5.38 -23.55 -13.86
CA THR A 819 6.52 -24.42 -14.17
C THR A 819 6.60 -25.61 -13.21
N ILE A 820 6.76 -25.38 -11.92
CA ILE A 820 6.98 -26.45 -10.94
C ILE A 820 5.68 -27.10 -10.53
N VAL A 821 4.68 -26.30 -10.10
CA VAL A 821 3.46 -26.87 -9.55
C VAL A 821 2.67 -27.62 -10.64
N ARG A 822 2.39 -26.98 -11.76
CA ARG A 822 1.52 -27.57 -12.79
C ARG A 822 2.20 -28.57 -13.70
N SER A 823 3.45 -28.31 -14.06
CA SER A 823 4.14 -29.18 -15.00
C SER A 823 4.78 -30.40 -14.34
N LEU A 824 5.08 -30.35 -13.02
CA LEU A 824 5.76 -31.43 -12.29
C LEU A 824 4.92 -31.96 -11.13
N LEU A 825 4.50 -31.11 -10.19
CA LEU A 825 3.90 -31.49 -8.92
C LEU A 825 2.48 -32.06 -9.10
N VAL A 826 1.62 -31.39 -9.88
CA VAL A 826 0.24 -31.84 -10.15
C VAL A 826 0.21 -33.17 -10.88
N PRO A 827 0.90 -33.38 -12.02
CA PRO A 827 0.85 -34.67 -12.70
C PRO A 827 1.49 -35.79 -11.89
N ALA A 828 2.61 -35.54 -11.19
CA ALA A 828 3.25 -36.53 -10.33
C ALA A 828 2.31 -37.01 -9.20
N SER A 829 1.66 -36.09 -8.49
CA SER A 829 0.70 -36.39 -7.43
C SER A 829 -0.55 -37.12 -7.96
N MET A 830 -1.09 -36.67 -9.10
CA MET A 830 -2.26 -37.35 -9.72
C MET A 830 -1.94 -38.75 -10.16
N ARG A 831 -0.72 -38.96 -10.64
CA ARG A 831 -0.25 -40.35 -11.03
C ARG A 831 -0.18 -41.26 -9.81
N LEU A 832 0.33 -40.74 -8.66
CA LEU A 832 0.47 -41.52 -7.44
C LEU A 832 -0.87 -41.82 -6.76
N LEU A 833 -1.80 -40.89 -6.79
CA LEU A 833 -3.13 -41.04 -6.21
C LEU A 833 -4.07 -41.90 -7.07
N GLY A 834 -3.81 -42.04 -8.37
CA GLY A 834 -4.63 -42.85 -9.25
C GLY A 834 -6.11 -42.45 -9.22
N ASP A 835 -7.00 -43.48 -9.12
CA ASP A 835 -8.45 -43.25 -9.08
C ASP A 835 -8.95 -42.54 -7.81
N TRP A 836 -8.13 -42.52 -6.74
CA TRP A 836 -8.46 -41.76 -5.51
C TRP A 836 -8.63 -40.25 -5.77
N ASN A 837 -8.02 -39.73 -6.82
CA ASN A 837 -8.26 -38.34 -7.24
C ASN A 837 -9.75 -38.02 -7.42
N TRP A 838 -10.55 -39.01 -7.80
CA TRP A 838 -11.97 -38.83 -8.11
C TRP A 838 -12.90 -39.34 -7.01
N TYR A 839 -12.37 -39.53 -5.79
CA TYR A 839 -13.15 -40.00 -4.65
C TYR A 839 -14.17 -38.98 -4.19
N LEU A 840 -15.47 -39.41 -4.19
CA LEU A 840 -16.59 -38.66 -3.64
C LEU A 840 -17.40 -39.57 -2.69
N PRO A 841 -17.53 -39.21 -1.40
CA PRO A 841 -18.34 -39.96 -0.46
C PRO A 841 -19.80 -40.11 -0.91
N LYS A 842 -20.46 -41.17 -0.50
CA LYS A 842 -21.85 -41.46 -0.91
C LYS A 842 -22.83 -40.35 -0.52
N TRP A 843 -22.63 -39.70 0.60
CA TRP A 843 -23.48 -38.61 1.11
C TRP A 843 -23.37 -37.30 0.32
N LEU A 844 -22.30 -37.11 -0.49
CA LEU A 844 -22.11 -35.94 -1.36
C LEU A 844 -22.56 -36.20 -2.82
N ARG A 845 -23.08 -37.38 -3.16
CA ARG A 845 -23.48 -37.72 -4.53
C ARG A 845 -24.63 -36.87 -5.10
N TRP A 846 -25.38 -36.20 -4.25
CA TRP A 846 -26.43 -35.27 -4.62
C TRP A 846 -25.93 -33.98 -5.26
N LEU A 847 -24.63 -33.64 -5.15
CA LEU A 847 -24.03 -32.46 -5.77
C LEU A 847 -24.32 -32.42 -7.28
N PRO A 848 -24.71 -31.25 -7.83
CA PRO A 848 -25.00 -31.11 -9.25
C PRO A 848 -23.77 -31.43 -10.12
N GLN A 849 -24.02 -31.98 -11.32
CA GLN A 849 -22.97 -32.15 -12.32
C GLN A 849 -22.83 -30.84 -13.10
N LEU A 850 -21.84 -30.01 -12.71
CA LEU A 850 -21.50 -28.78 -13.42
C LEU A 850 -20.51 -29.12 -14.54
N ASN A 851 -20.97 -29.11 -15.80
CA ASN A 851 -20.08 -29.20 -16.94
C ASN A 851 -19.43 -27.84 -17.20
N VAL A 852 -18.18 -27.68 -16.81
CA VAL A 852 -17.45 -26.42 -16.96
C VAL A 852 -17.17 -26.09 -18.43
N GLU A 853 -16.96 -27.07 -19.28
CA GLU A 853 -16.65 -26.88 -20.72
C GLU A 853 -17.81 -27.19 -21.70
N GLY A 854 -19.04 -27.40 -21.24
CA GLY A 854 -20.16 -27.71 -22.16
C GLY A 854 -20.07 -29.11 -22.74
N THR A 855 -21.18 -29.85 -22.74
CA THR A 855 -21.24 -31.16 -23.39
C THR A 855 -21.03 -30.99 -24.87
N ARG A 856 -20.00 -31.65 -25.42
CA ARG A 856 -19.97 -32.02 -26.84
C ARG A 856 -21.14 -32.97 -27.08
N GLN A 857 -22.28 -32.50 -27.52
CA GLN A 857 -23.10 -33.28 -28.39
C GLN A 857 -22.39 -33.31 -29.76
N GLU A 858 -21.60 -34.32 -30.02
CA GLU A 858 -21.35 -34.68 -31.42
C GLU A 858 -22.73 -34.90 -32.04
N PRO A 859 -23.07 -34.18 -33.13
CA PRO A 859 -24.19 -34.63 -33.92
C PRO A 859 -23.84 -36.05 -34.31
N ARG A 860 -24.66 -37.04 -33.90
CA ARG A 860 -24.69 -38.33 -34.55
C ARG A 860 -24.80 -37.99 -36.03
N LEU A 861 -23.70 -38.16 -36.76
CA LEU A 861 -23.76 -38.34 -38.20
C LEU A 861 -24.75 -39.49 -38.35
N LEU A 862 -25.97 -39.17 -38.74
CA LEU A 862 -26.85 -40.15 -39.28
C LEU A 862 -26.10 -40.73 -40.48
N LEU A 863 -25.40 -41.81 -40.28
CA LEU A 863 -24.91 -42.68 -41.34
C LEU A 863 -26.14 -42.92 -42.19
N ALA A 864 -26.10 -42.41 -43.43
CA ALA A 864 -27.06 -42.78 -44.47
C ALA A 864 -27.16 -44.31 -44.44
N PRO A 865 -28.36 -44.91 -44.50
CA PRO A 865 -28.50 -46.34 -44.44
C PRO A 865 -27.63 -46.98 -45.53
N GLU A 866 -26.79 -47.90 -45.11
CA GLU A 866 -25.95 -48.72 -45.92
C GLU A 866 -26.84 -49.34 -47.01
N VAL A 867 -26.66 -48.89 -48.26
CA VAL A 867 -27.31 -49.52 -49.40
C VAL A 867 -26.67 -50.87 -49.55
N ALA A 868 -27.43 -51.91 -49.21
CA ALA A 868 -27.04 -53.33 -49.41
C ALA A 868 -26.58 -53.56 -50.82
N PRO A 869 -25.45 -54.28 -51.03
CA PRO A 869 -25.02 -54.69 -52.35
C PRO A 869 -25.86 -55.87 -52.79
N GLY A 870 -26.85 -55.62 -53.69
CA GLY A 870 -27.70 -56.70 -54.20
C GLY A 870 -28.25 -56.41 -55.57
N ALA A 871 -27.85 -57.25 -56.54
CA ALA A 871 -28.43 -57.46 -57.83
C ALA A 871 -27.76 -56.79 -59.07
N VAL A 872 -26.67 -57.45 -59.50
CA VAL A 872 -26.26 -57.38 -60.88
C VAL A 872 -27.35 -58.08 -61.74
N ARG A 873 -28.09 -57.26 -62.49
CA ARG A 873 -28.84 -57.79 -63.64
C ARG A 873 -28.00 -57.62 -64.90
N ARG A 874 -27.55 -58.82 -65.50
CA ARG A 874 -27.10 -58.95 -66.83
C ARG A 874 -28.27 -58.78 -67.78
N SER A 875 -28.13 -58.00 -68.84
CA SER A 875 -28.70 -58.14 -70.20
C SER A 875 -27.93 -57.13 -71.04
N GLY A 876 -27.18 -57.44 -71.98
CA GLY A 876 -27.39 -58.35 -73.14
C GLY A 876 -27.50 -57.48 -74.40
N LYS A 877 -26.34 -57.46 -75.09
CA LYS A 877 -26.26 -57.30 -76.60
C LYS A 877 -27.09 -56.18 -77.30
N HIS A 878 -26.48 -55.28 -77.97
CA HIS A 878 -26.35 -55.35 -79.41
C HIS A 878 -25.40 -54.31 -80.00
N GLU A 879 -24.78 -54.70 -80.97
CA GLU A 879 -23.81 -54.19 -81.91
C GLU A 879 -24.20 -52.96 -82.76
N PRO A 880 -23.34 -52.54 -83.64
CA PRO A 880 -22.98 -51.16 -83.93
C PRO A 880 -23.49 -50.68 -85.29
N VAL A 881 -23.24 -49.40 -85.58
CA VAL A 881 -23.07 -48.88 -86.99
C VAL A 881 -22.90 -47.36 -86.82
N GLY A 882 -21.73 -46.72 -87.06
CA GLY A 882 -21.29 -46.36 -88.37
C GLY A 882 -21.59 -44.91 -88.73
N ARG A 883 -20.69 -44.10 -88.65
CA ARG A 883 -20.04 -42.98 -89.33
C ARG A 883 -19.51 -41.90 -88.50
#